data_02af697c69c933651831ab65bb32fc00
#
_entry.id   02af697c69c933651831ab65bb32fc00
#
_cell.length_a   1.000
_cell.length_b   1.000
_cell.length_c   1.000
_cell.angle_alpha   90.00
_cell.angle_beta   90.00
_cell.angle_gamma   90.00
#
_symmetry.space_group_name_H-M   'P 1'
#
loop_
_entity.id
_entity.type
_entity.pdbx_description
1 polymer ?
#
loop_
_entity_poly.entity_id
_entity_poly.type
_entity_poly.pdbx_seq_one_letter_code
_entity_poly.pdbx_strand_id
1 'polypeptide(L)'
;MSNFIKIFVLCVVCCCVLWYNGYMKLWYDRKSKDPTYFIQLGVRNGKKTTTKNVARIGKHSELLKITDDPLAYAKEQVKKYNEEYKKENKVSLDLKVDFAEKIKATDALTSKSTQRNIGYFFLQQIYHELEIHSFFKNVTSDMKIEFDPNLVNRFMIYSRILNPDSKLGAHQNLSLYYEQPDFDYVHILRTMDIMKDHYEEYIRHLFEKSCNIIKRDTSVCFYDCTNYYFETEIDDEDYVDEVTGETIKGLRKYGPSKEHRPNPIVEMGLFMDRDGIPLSMCITSGSDNEQTTAIPLEQQMTKMLKGKKFIYCADAGLGSFNIRNFNSMGGRAFIVTQSIKKLSDPLKEAVFNDFDYRLLSTDEPVSLEHMKNFDRFDKTNEGLYNDRAYKVLTADRAIDTGLYEEKVCKNGKVRNVKSKAVLKQKIIISFSRKMMEYQRYIRNRQIERAKKLLKSLDPETYKKGPHDVTRFIKRTSSTKSGEKINDRYELDQSVIDEEEKYDGFYAVATNLDDSAKDIIEISSNRYKIEDCFRVMKTNFSARPVYHQKRDRIIAHFMICYTALLIYRILEKKLNMNQTHFTIDNVIETLNNMEVANIEDMCYMSTYTSSQVCTALNAVIDLGLDKKYYQPKELNKKIKKISK
;
A
#
# COMPACT_ATOMS: atom_id res chain seq x y z
N MET A 1 52.78 -42.05 -23.50
CA MET A 1 52.66 -43.31 -22.71
C MET A 1 52.15 -42.91 -21.36
N SER A 2 50.86 -43.06 -21.21
CA SER A 2 50.03 -44.09 -20.51
C SER A 2 50.23 -43.99 -19.01
N ASN A 3 49.20 -43.75 -18.25
CA ASN A 3 48.17 -44.73 -17.92
C ASN A 3 46.94 -44.07 -17.33
N PHE A 4 45.84 -44.23 -18.03
CA PHE A 4 44.49 -44.09 -17.52
C PHE A 4 44.12 -45.37 -16.77
N ILE A 5 43.80 -45.28 -15.51
CA ILE A 5 43.07 -46.35 -14.80
C ILE A 5 41.59 -45.95 -14.75
N LYS A 6 40.81 -46.58 -15.63
CA LYS A 6 39.37 -46.68 -15.54
C LYS A 6 38.98 -47.61 -14.39
N ILE A 7 38.36 -47.12 -13.35
CA ILE A 7 37.65 -47.97 -12.41
C ILE A 7 36.18 -47.93 -12.81
N PHE A 8 35.73 -49.01 -13.45
CA PHE A 8 34.34 -49.40 -13.60
C PHE A 8 33.91 -49.97 -12.23
N VAL A 9 32.97 -49.31 -11.57
CA VAL A 9 32.23 -49.95 -10.46
C VAL A 9 30.79 -50.08 -10.91
N LEU A 10 30.43 -51.31 -11.26
CA LEU A 10 29.04 -51.75 -11.31
C LEU A 10 28.49 -51.60 -9.91
N CYS A 11 27.43 -50.84 -9.75
CA CYS A 11 26.64 -50.84 -8.55
C CYS A 11 25.17 -51.09 -8.89
N VAL A 12 24.76 -52.31 -8.57
CA VAL A 12 23.37 -52.74 -8.54
C VAL A 12 22.74 -52.19 -7.25
N VAL A 13 21.64 -51.45 -7.42
CA VAL A 13 20.54 -51.23 -6.46
C VAL A 13 20.92 -50.87 -5.04
N CYS A 14 20.77 -49.63 -4.66
CA CYS A 14 19.89 -49.19 -3.60
C CYS A 14 19.88 -47.66 -3.46
N CYS A 15 18.67 -47.08 -3.41
CA CYS A 15 18.38 -45.69 -3.16
C CYS A 15 19.08 -45.15 -1.91
N CYS A 16 20.05 -44.29 -2.08
CA CYS A 16 20.48 -43.26 -1.12
C CYS A 16 21.75 -42.57 -1.63
N VAL A 17 21.71 -41.86 -2.75
CA VAL A 17 22.77 -40.93 -3.10
C VAL A 17 22.60 -39.65 -2.29
N LEU A 18 23.27 -39.63 -1.13
CA LEU A 18 23.43 -38.46 -0.31
C LEU A 18 24.45 -37.51 -1.01
N TRP A 19 23.96 -36.60 -1.81
CA TRP A 19 24.77 -35.53 -2.36
C TRP A 19 25.16 -34.55 -1.25
N TYR A 20 26.44 -34.51 -0.91
CA TYR A 20 27.01 -33.51 -0.04
C TYR A 20 27.68 -32.46 -0.92
N ASN A 21 27.10 -31.23 -0.96
CA ASN A 21 27.79 -30.06 -1.52
C ASN A 21 29.01 -29.78 -0.66
N GLY A 22 30.17 -30.32 -1.05
CA GLY A 22 31.45 -30.15 -0.37
C GLY A 22 31.93 -28.72 -0.51
N TYR A 23 31.53 -27.83 0.41
CA TYR A 23 32.15 -26.52 0.51
C TYR A 23 33.55 -26.68 1.09
N MET A 24 34.56 -26.21 0.35
CA MET A 24 35.90 -26.14 0.84
C MET A 24 36.03 -25.05 1.88
N LYS A 25 36.76 -25.34 2.95
CA LYS A 25 36.96 -24.43 4.09
C LYS A 25 38.44 -24.17 4.30
N LEU A 26 38.76 -22.98 4.77
CA LEU A 26 40.11 -22.69 5.26
C LEU A 26 40.31 -23.40 6.60
N TRP A 27 41.41 -24.14 6.70
CA TRP A 27 41.86 -24.71 7.95
C TRP A 27 43.30 -24.29 8.24
N TYR A 28 43.61 -23.97 9.50
CA TYR A 28 44.97 -23.74 10.00
C TYR A 28 44.94 -23.91 11.52
N ASP A 29 46.08 -24.27 12.09
CA ASP A 29 46.22 -24.37 13.54
C ASP A 29 46.37 -22.97 14.16
N ARG A 30 45.37 -22.54 14.87
CA ARG A 30 45.32 -21.23 15.52
C ARG A 30 46.29 -21.06 16.69
N LYS A 31 46.86 -22.17 17.20
CA LYS A 31 47.82 -22.16 18.31
C LYS A 31 49.28 -22.09 17.81
N SER A 32 49.51 -22.35 16.55
CA SER A 32 50.84 -22.29 15.95
C SER A 32 51.30 -20.84 15.75
N LYS A 33 52.55 -20.55 16.08
CA LYS A 33 53.18 -19.24 15.82
C LYS A 33 53.41 -18.98 14.34
N ASP A 34 53.55 -20.04 13.53
CA ASP A 34 53.69 -19.97 12.08
C ASP A 34 52.77 -21.03 11.43
N PRO A 35 51.44 -20.76 11.37
CA PRO A 35 50.46 -21.72 10.89
C PRO A 35 50.58 -21.96 9.40
N THR A 36 50.37 -23.19 8.98
CA THR A 36 50.19 -23.57 7.58
C THR A 36 48.71 -23.53 7.23
N TYR A 37 48.38 -22.84 6.15
CA TYR A 37 47.03 -22.73 5.65
C TYR A 37 46.72 -23.84 4.66
N PHE A 38 45.56 -24.51 4.85
CA PHE A 38 45.10 -25.59 3.97
C PHE A 38 43.66 -25.33 3.53
N ILE A 39 43.36 -25.78 2.32
CA ILE A 39 42.00 -25.91 1.82
C ILE A 39 41.54 -27.33 2.19
N GLN A 40 40.46 -27.40 2.96
CA GLN A 40 39.87 -28.67 3.40
C GLN A 40 38.51 -28.90 2.80
N LEU A 41 38.26 -30.11 2.30
CA LEU A 41 36.95 -30.62 1.87
C LEU A 41 36.36 -31.52 2.96
N GLY A 42 35.13 -31.25 3.38
CA GLY A 42 34.37 -32.14 4.24
C GLY A 42 33.86 -33.34 3.42
N VAL A 43 34.23 -34.54 3.83
CA VAL A 43 33.79 -35.80 3.20
C VAL A 43 32.92 -36.55 4.18
N ARG A 44 31.73 -36.94 3.77
CA ARG A 44 30.80 -37.73 4.58
C ARG A 44 30.88 -39.19 4.16
N ASN A 45 31.19 -40.03 5.10
CA ASN A 45 31.17 -41.48 4.92
C ASN A 45 30.14 -42.12 5.87
N GLY A 46 28.94 -42.37 5.34
CA GLY A 46 27.81 -42.84 6.14
C GLY A 46 27.36 -41.79 7.17
N LYS A 47 27.36 -42.13 8.45
CA LYS A 47 27.01 -41.21 9.56
C LYS A 47 28.17 -40.38 10.08
N LYS A 48 29.41 -40.61 9.64
CA LYS A 48 30.62 -39.89 10.07
C LYS A 48 31.05 -38.85 9.03
N THR A 49 31.39 -37.64 9.49
CA THR A 49 31.97 -36.59 8.66
C THR A 49 33.46 -36.51 8.96
N THR A 50 34.30 -36.62 7.93
CA THR A 50 35.75 -36.45 7.98
C THR A 50 36.15 -35.28 7.10
N THR A 51 37.36 -34.74 7.30
CA THR A 51 37.90 -33.69 6.47
C THR A 51 39.16 -34.20 5.74
N LYS A 52 39.31 -33.83 4.46
CA LYS A 52 40.48 -34.13 3.65
C LYS A 52 41.13 -32.82 3.20
N ASN A 53 42.46 -32.70 3.36
CA ASN A 53 43.20 -31.58 2.80
C ASN A 53 43.23 -31.74 1.28
N VAL A 54 42.75 -30.72 0.56
CA VAL A 54 42.69 -30.68 -0.90
C VAL A 54 43.94 -29.98 -1.46
N ALA A 55 44.32 -28.86 -0.84
CA ALA A 55 45.46 -28.09 -1.21
C ALA A 55 46.13 -27.44 0.00
N ARG A 56 47.46 -27.27 -0.09
CA ARG A 56 48.24 -26.43 0.82
C ARG A 56 48.38 -25.05 0.19
N ILE A 57 48.06 -23.99 0.89
CA ILE A 57 48.22 -22.61 0.40
C ILE A 57 49.65 -22.12 0.71
N GLY A 58 50.11 -22.34 1.92
CA GLY A 58 51.45 -21.96 2.37
C GLY A 58 51.56 -21.77 3.89
N LYS A 59 52.75 -21.61 4.40
CA LYS A 59 52.97 -21.16 5.76
C LYS A 59 52.76 -19.65 5.90
N HIS A 60 52.39 -19.17 7.08
CA HIS A 60 52.18 -17.76 7.35
C HIS A 60 53.43 -16.92 6.99
N SER A 61 54.64 -17.39 7.39
CA SER A 61 55.90 -16.77 7.05
C SER A 61 56.24 -16.80 5.56
N GLU A 62 55.80 -17.83 4.81
CA GLU A 62 55.93 -17.89 3.35
C GLU A 62 55.02 -16.87 2.66
N LEU A 63 53.78 -16.72 3.16
CA LEU A 63 52.78 -15.85 2.58
C LEU A 63 53.06 -14.36 2.88
N LEU A 64 53.73 -14.03 3.99
CA LEU A 64 54.18 -12.67 4.29
C LEU A 64 55.14 -12.10 3.26
N LYS A 65 55.77 -12.97 2.42
CA LYS A 65 56.63 -12.55 1.28
C LYS A 65 55.80 -12.14 0.07
N ILE A 66 54.51 -12.45 0.05
CA ILE A 66 53.59 -12.27 -1.11
C ILE A 66 52.51 -11.23 -0.78
N THR A 67 52.12 -11.12 0.47
CA THR A 67 51.00 -10.26 0.93
C THR A 67 51.18 -9.81 2.34
N ASP A 68 50.69 -8.60 2.64
CA ASP A 68 50.70 -8.03 4.02
C ASP A 68 49.68 -8.71 4.95
N ASP A 69 48.62 -9.36 4.40
CA ASP A 69 47.63 -10.13 5.16
C ASP A 69 47.49 -11.56 4.65
N PRO A 70 48.31 -12.50 5.14
CA PRO A 70 48.26 -13.91 4.77
C PRO A 70 46.92 -14.60 5.01
N LEU A 71 46.13 -14.14 6.04
CA LEU A 71 44.84 -14.72 6.35
C LEU A 71 43.78 -14.30 5.33
N ALA A 72 43.75 -13.02 4.95
CA ALA A 72 42.85 -12.53 3.91
C ALA A 72 43.18 -13.20 2.55
N TYR A 73 44.44 -13.28 2.20
CA TYR A 73 44.90 -14.00 0.99
C TYR A 73 44.46 -15.45 0.98
N ALA A 74 44.64 -16.18 2.09
CA ALA A 74 44.23 -17.57 2.18
C ALA A 74 42.68 -17.73 2.06
N LYS A 75 41.88 -16.82 2.60
CA LYS A 75 40.43 -16.80 2.40
C LYS A 75 40.03 -16.58 0.95
N GLU A 76 40.74 -15.69 0.26
CA GLU A 76 40.52 -15.42 -1.17
C GLU A 76 40.86 -16.65 -2.04
N GLN A 77 41.97 -17.35 -1.75
CA GLN A 77 42.32 -18.58 -2.45
C GLN A 77 41.23 -19.66 -2.25
N VAL A 78 40.71 -19.82 -1.06
CA VAL A 78 39.58 -20.75 -0.81
C VAL A 78 38.33 -20.36 -1.61
N LYS A 79 38.06 -19.06 -1.76
CA LYS A 79 36.93 -18.57 -2.59
C LYS A 79 37.14 -18.92 -4.07
N LYS A 80 38.35 -18.64 -4.64
CA LYS A 80 38.71 -19.00 -6.01
C LYS A 80 38.59 -20.51 -6.25
N TYR A 81 39.10 -21.30 -5.33
CA TYR A 81 39.05 -22.78 -5.41
C TYR A 81 37.61 -23.32 -5.35
N ASN A 82 36.73 -22.70 -4.55
CA ASN A 82 35.30 -23.04 -4.52
C ASN A 82 34.60 -22.66 -5.84
N GLU A 83 34.99 -21.57 -6.48
CA GLU A 83 34.43 -21.12 -7.76
C GLU A 83 34.88 -22.06 -8.91
N GLU A 84 36.13 -22.45 -8.92
CA GLU A 84 36.69 -23.42 -9.90
C GLU A 84 36.05 -24.82 -9.67
N TYR A 85 35.96 -25.27 -8.43
CA TYR A 85 35.32 -26.54 -8.08
C TYR A 85 33.84 -26.58 -8.50
N LYS A 86 33.13 -25.47 -8.37
CA LYS A 86 31.77 -25.35 -8.89
C LYS A 86 31.69 -25.41 -10.42
N LYS A 87 32.67 -24.86 -11.13
CA LYS A 87 32.72 -24.92 -12.60
C LYS A 87 33.03 -26.34 -13.09
N GLU A 88 33.95 -27.05 -12.43
CA GLU A 88 34.36 -28.41 -12.79
C GLU A 88 33.33 -29.48 -12.39
N ASN A 89 32.68 -29.30 -11.25
CA ASN A 89 31.66 -30.22 -10.74
C ASN A 89 30.24 -29.69 -11.00
N LYS A 90 29.93 -29.42 -12.27
CA LYS A 90 28.52 -29.18 -12.67
C LYS A 90 27.70 -30.42 -12.35
N VAL A 91 26.76 -30.27 -11.41
CA VAL A 91 25.77 -31.32 -11.17
C VAL A 91 24.88 -31.39 -12.39
N SER A 92 25.06 -32.41 -13.22
CA SER A 92 24.16 -32.75 -14.32
C SER A 92 23.21 -33.87 -13.88
N LEU A 93 22.00 -33.83 -14.37
CA LEU A 93 20.98 -34.86 -14.18
C LEU A 93 20.59 -35.40 -15.55
N ASP A 94 20.74 -36.72 -15.76
CA ASP A 94 20.30 -37.38 -16.99
C ASP A 94 18.86 -37.87 -16.75
N LEU A 95 17.92 -37.28 -17.49
CA LEU A 95 16.51 -37.68 -17.46
C LEU A 95 16.25 -38.70 -18.57
N LYS A 96 15.70 -39.87 -18.20
CA LYS A 96 15.09 -40.79 -19.13
C LYS A 96 13.63 -40.48 -19.25
N VAL A 97 13.18 -40.10 -20.44
CA VAL A 97 11.77 -39.76 -20.71
C VAL A 97 11.17 -40.92 -21.52
N ASP A 98 10.10 -41.49 -21.01
CA ASP A 98 9.25 -42.46 -21.74
C ASP A 98 8.05 -41.70 -22.31
N PHE A 99 8.01 -41.55 -23.63
CA PHE A 99 6.93 -40.88 -24.33
C PHE A 99 5.62 -41.69 -24.33
N ALA A 100 5.63 -42.94 -23.89
CA ALA A 100 4.46 -43.78 -23.74
C ALA A 100 3.82 -43.71 -22.33
N GLU A 101 4.52 -43.05 -21.39
CA GLU A 101 4.04 -42.92 -20.02
C GLU A 101 2.79 -42.04 -19.95
N LYS A 102 1.75 -42.54 -19.28
CA LYS A 102 0.48 -41.85 -19.12
C LYS A 102 0.44 -41.09 -17.79
N ILE A 103 -0.26 -39.97 -17.81
CA ILE A 103 -0.54 -39.19 -16.58
C ILE A 103 -1.26 -40.10 -15.57
N LYS A 104 -0.78 -40.10 -14.33
CA LYS A 104 -1.39 -40.88 -13.23
C LYS A 104 -2.83 -40.43 -13.02
N ALA A 105 -3.75 -41.38 -13.05
CA ALA A 105 -5.15 -41.12 -12.70
C ALA A 105 -5.25 -40.83 -11.19
N THR A 106 -6.09 -39.89 -10.81
CA THR A 106 -6.42 -39.57 -9.42
C THR A 106 -7.94 -39.67 -9.25
N ASP A 107 -8.40 -39.89 -8.03
CA ASP A 107 -9.84 -39.89 -7.69
C ASP A 107 -10.45 -38.47 -7.65
N ALA A 108 -9.66 -37.44 -7.95
CA ALA A 108 -10.13 -36.06 -7.97
C ALA A 108 -11.10 -35.81 -9.14
N LEU A 109 -12.19 -35.09 -8.88
CA LEU A 109 -13.21 -34.73 -9.88
C LEU A 109 -12.66 -33.85 -11.02
N THR A 110 -11.63 -33.07 -10.71
CA THR A 110 -11.00 -32.14 -11.67
C THR A 110 -9.47 -32.27 -11.61
N SER A 111 -8.82 -32.13 -12.77
CA SER A 111 -7.35 -32.09 -12.82
C SER A 111 -6.82 -30.82 -12.15
N LYS A 112 -5.70 -30.95 -11.43
CA LYS A 112 -4.99 -29.82 -10.79
C LYS A 112 -3.65 -29.60 -11.45
N SER A 113 -3.24 -28.33 -11.53
CA SER A 113 -1.88 -27.97 -11.97
C SER A 113 -0.84 -28.59 -11.05
N THR A 114 0.24 -29.10 -11.66
CA THR A 114 1.43 -29.56 -10.94
C THR A 114 2.45 -28.45 -10.72
N GLN A 115 2.24 -27.29 -11.35
CA GLN A 115 3.10 -26.10 -11.17
C GLN A 115 2.87 -25.51 -9.79
N ARG A 116 3.93 -24.94 -9.22
CA ARG A 116 3.94 -24.33 -7.88
C ARG A 116 4.55 -22.94 -7.97
N ASN A 117 3.84 -21.96 -7.47
CA ASN A 117 4.34 -20.58 -7.39
C ASN A 117 5.49 -20.49 -6.38
N ILE A 118 6.55 -19.78 -6.73
CA ILE A 118 7.69 -19.41 -5.89
C ILE A 118 7.89 -17.89 -5.80
N GLY A 119 7.12 -17.11 -6.55
CA GLY A 119 7.19 -15.64 -6.54
C GLY A 119 6.82 -15.04 -5.20
N TYR A 120 5.95 -15.72 -4.43
CA TYR A 120 5.59 -15.28 -3.09
C TYR A 120 6.78 -15.25 -2.10
N PHE A 121 7.93 -15.86 -2.41
CA PHE A 121 9.12 -15.80 -1.55
C PHE A 121 9.60 -14.37 -1.33
N PHE A 122 9.42 -13.46 -2.32
CA PHE A 122 9.71 -12.04 -2.15
C PHE A 122 8.78 -11.37 -1.14
N LEU A 123 7.51 -11.73 -1.15
CA LEU A 123 6.53 -11.25 -0.16
C LEU A 123 6.82 -11.85 1.22
N GLN A 124 7.19 -13.12 1.26
CA GLN A 124 7.55 -13.84 2.48
C GLN A 124 8.77 -13.23 3.17
N GLN A 125 9.76 -12.77 2.41
CA GLN A 125 10.92 -12.07 2.96
C GLN A 125 10.48 -10.83 3.75
N ILE A 126 9.62 -9.97 3.16
CA ILE A 126 9.13 -8.77 3.82
C ILE A 126 8.22 -9.12 5.02
N TYR A 127 7.40 -10.16 4.89
CA TYR A 127 6.56 -10.65 5.98
C TYR A 127 7.40 -11.03 7.22
N HIS A 128 8.53 -11.71 7.01
CA HIS A 128 9.44 -12.09 8.09
C HIS A 128 10.26 -10.91 8.61
N GLU A 129 10.67 -9.96 7.74
CA GLU A 129 11.30 -8.70 8.15
C GLU A 129 10.36 -7.85 9.03
N LEU A 130 9.04 -7.92 8.80
CA LEU A 130 8.00 -7.33 9.66
C LEU A 130 7.79 -8.11 10.97
N GLU A 131 8.50 -9.23 11.18
CA GLU A 131 8.41 -10.10 12.37
C GLU A 131 6.97 -10.47 12.76
N ILE A 132 6.06 -10.60 11.79
CA ILE A 132 4.65 -10.93 12.05
C ILE A 132 4.52 -12.30 12.73
N HIS A 133 5.43 -13.23 12.41
CA HIS A 133 5.53 -14.53 13.08
C HIS A 133 5.77 -14.40 14.60
N SER A 134 6.59 -13.43 15.02
CA SER A 134 6.87 -13.16 16.43
C SER A 134 5.64 -12.57 17.13
N PHE A 135 4.87 -11.73 16.44
CA PHE A 135 3.61 -11.22 16.96
C PHE A 135 2.64 -12.38 17.31
N PHE A 136 2.36 -13.27 16.34
CA PHE A 136 1.48 -14.41 16.58
C PHE A 136 1.99 -15.31 17.69
N LYS A 137 3.29 -15.61 17.72
CA LYS A 137 3.91 -16.39 18.78
C LYS A 137 3.64 -15.79 20.17
N ASN A 138 3.72 -14.46 20.29
CA ASN A 138 3.52 -13.77 21.57
C ASN A 138 2.05 -13.78 21.99
N VAL A 139 1.13 -13.39 21.10
CA VAL A 139 -0.30 -13.29 21.46
C VAL A 139 -0.98 -14.65 21.65
N THR A 140 -0.38 -15.71 21.15
CA THR A 140 -0.92 -17.08 21.31
C THR A 140 -0.15 -17.94 22.31
N SER A 141 0.84 -17.36 23.03
CA SER A 141 1.69 -18.11 23.97
C SER A 141 0.91 -18.87 25.03
N ASP A 142 -0.17 -18.28 25.52
CA ASP A 142 -1.00 -18.83 26.60
C ASP A 142 -2.27 -19.54 26.10
N MET A 143 -2.46 -19.57 24.77
CA MET A 143 -3.62 -20.18 24.15
C MET A 143 -3.37 -21.64 23.84
N LYS A 144 -4.34 -22.53 24.13
CA LYS A 144 -4.33 -23.93 23.68
C LYS A 144 -4.83 -24.00 22.24
N ILE A 145 -3.91 -23.80 21.28
CA ILE A 145 -4.23 -23.83 19.85
C ILE A 145 -3.52 -25.01 19.20
N GLU A 146 -4.24 -25.78 18.38
CA GLU A 146 -3.72 -26.96 17.67
C GLU A 146 -3.22 -26.65 16.25
N PHE A 147 -3.31 -25.40 15.81
CA PHE A 147 -2.88 -24.96 14.48
C PHE A 147 -1.94 -23.75 14.58
N ASP A 148 -1.23 -23.42 13.51
CA ASP A 148 -0.35 -22.26 13.44
C ASP A 148 -1.06 -21.04 12.81
N PRO A 149 -1.52 -20.04 13.61
CA PRO A 149 -2.17 -18.83 13.09
C PRO A 149 -1.25 -18.01 12.21
N ASN A 150 0.06 -18.04 12.43
CA ASN A 150 1.05 -17.36 11.58
C ASN A 150 1.09 -18.00 10.19
N LEU A 151 1.08 -19.33 10.09
CA LEU A 151 1.00 -20.03 8.81
C LEU A 151 -0.25 -19.63 8.04
N VAL A 152 -1.40 -19.64 8.71
CA VAL A 152 -2.68 -19.24 8.12
C VAL A 152 -2.64 -17.80 7.63
N ASN A 153 -2.22 -16.85 8.48
CA ASN A 153 -2.20 -15.42 8.17
C ASN A 153 -1.31 -15.11 6.97
N ARG A 154 -0.09 -15.68 6.93
CA ARG A 154 0.85 -15.37 5.83
C ARG A 154 0.30 -15.80 4.47
N PHE A 155 -0.31 -16.99 4.37
CA PHE A 155 -0.90 -17.42 3.10
C PHE A 155 -2.17 -16.66 2.72
N MET A 156 -2.95 -16.18 3.70
CA MET A 156 -4.08 -15.28 3.41
C MET A 156 -3.61 -13.93 2.86
N ILE A 157 -2.45 -13.44 3.32
CA ILE A 157 -1.84 -12.21 2.81
C ILE A 157 -1.26 -12.43 1.40
N TYR A 158 -0.51 -13.53 1.17
CA TYR A 158 0.04 -13.82 -0.16
C TYR A 158 -1.07 -14.01 -1.19
N SER A 159 -2.12 -14.77 -0.83
CA SER A 159 -3.28 -14.94 -1.68
C SER A 159 -3.95 -13.60 -2.01
N ARG A 160 -4.04 -12.68 -1.03
CA ARG A 160 -4.64 -11.36 -1.27
C ARG A 160 -3.87 -10.51 -2.27
N ILE A 161 -2.55 -10.66 -2.33
CA ILE A 161 -1.68 -9.93 -3.28
C ILE A 161 -1.67 -10.61 -4.65
N LEU A 162 -1.48 -11.93 -4.69
CA LEU A 162 -1.21 -12.67 -5.92
C LEU A 162 -2.49 -13.14 -6.62
N ASN A 163 -3.38 -13.80 -5.87
CA ASN A 163 -4.60 -14.40 -6.39
C ASN A 163 -5.77 -14.04 -5.47
N PRO A 164 -6.23 -12.78 -5.51
CA PRO A 164 -7.27 -12.28 -4.62
C PRO A 164 -8.60 -13.00 -4.87
N ASP A 165 -9.11 -13.65 -3.81
CA ASP A 165 -10.34 -14.41 -3.81
C ASP A 165 -11.05 -14.30 -2.45
N SER A 166 -12.22 -14.91 -2.32
CA SER A 166 -12.85 -15.17 -1.03
C SER A 166 -11.93 -15.98 -0.13
N LYS A 167 -12.16 -16.00 1.19
CA LYS A 167 -11.34 -16.81 2.09
C LYS A 167 -11.46 -18.30 1.78
N LEU A 168 -12.62 -18.74 1.29
CA LEU A 168 -12.84 -20.11 0.85
C LEU A 168 -12.05 -20.42 -0.44
N GLY A 169 -12.12 -19.53 -1.44
CA GLY A 169 -11.35 -19.69 -2.67
C GLY A 169 -9.85 -19.68 -2.41
N ALA A 170 -9.36 -18.76 -1.56
CA ALA A 170 -7.96 -18.73 -1.15
C ALA A 170 -7.52 -20.04 -0.46
N HIS A 171 -8.37 -20.62 0.38
CA HIS A 171 -8.11 -21.93 1.01
C HIS A 171 -8.03 -23.06 -0.05
N GLN A 172 -8.93 -23.08 -1.01
CA GLN A 172 -8.93 -24.10 -2.07
C GLN A 172 -7.68 -24.01 -2.96
N ASN A 173 -7.08 -22.85 -3.07
CA ASN A 173 -5.91 -22.56 -3.90
C ASN A 173 -4.56 -22.72 -3.17
N LEU A 174 -4.53 -23.20 -1.93
CA LEU A 174 -3.28 -23.37 -1.15
C LEU A 174 -2.27 -24.30 -1.84
N SER A 175 -2.75 -25.28 -2.60
CA SER A 175 -1.89 -26.20 -3.36
C SER A 175 -1.09 -25.51 -4.49
N LEU A 176 -1.41 -24.28 -4.86
CA LEU A 176 -0.65 -23.53 -5.88
C LEU A 176 0.72 -23.04 -5.34
N TYR A 177 0.88 -22.95 -4.05
CA TYR A 177 2.14 -22.50 -3.43
C TYR A 177 3.14 -23.64 -3.27
N TYR A 178 4.42 -23.36 -3.42
CA TYR A 178 5.48 -24.36 -3.28
C TYR A 178 5.49 -25.05 -1.93
N GLU A 179 5.25 -24.33 -0.84
CA GLU A 179 5.17 -24.91 0.52
C GLU A 179 3.97 -25.80 0.74
N GLN A 180 2.92 -25.70 -0.08
CA GLN A 180 1.66 -26.47 0.05
C GLN A 180 1.17 -26.50 1.50
N PRO A 181 0.84 -25.31 2.09
CA PRO A 181 0.42 -25.28 3.49
C PRO A 181 -0.86 -26.10 3.70
N ASP A 182 -0.91 -26.82 4.80
CA ASP A 182 -2.05 -27.63 5.17
C ASP A 182 -2.70 -27.09 6.45
N PHE A 183 -3.93 -26.59 6.33
CA PHE A 183 -4.78 -26.13 7.42
C PHE A 183 -6.25 -26.05 6.96
N ASP A 184 -7.17 -26.22 7.90
CA ASP A 184 -8.60 -26.20 7.60
C ASP A 184 -9.14 -24.79 7.43
N TYR A 185 -10.24 -24.65 6.69
CA TYR A 185 -10.94 -23.38 6.52
C TYR A 185 -11.34 -22.72 7.87
N VAL A 186 -11.72 -23.52 8.86
CA VAL A 186 -12.06 -23.03 10.20
C VAL A 186 -10.88 -22.32 10.88
N HIS A 187 -9.65 -22.73 10.58
CA HIS A 187 -8.44 -22.10 11.12
C HIS A 187 -8.27 -20.68 10.59
N ILE A 188 -8.72 -20.38 9.36
CA ILE A 188 -8.77 -19.00 8.82
C ILE A 188 -9.67 -18.14 9.68
N LEU A 189 -10.88 -18.62 9.98
CA LEU A 189 -11.84 -17.88 10.78
C LEU A 189 -11.35 -17.60 12.20
N ARG A 190 -10.72 -18.61 12.84
CA ARG A 190 -10.13 -18.47 14.18
C ARG A 190 -8.92 -17.51 14.18
N THR A 191 -8.08 -17.57 13.14
CA THR A 191 -6.97 -16.61 12.98
C THR A 191 -7.49 -15.19 12.84
N MET A 192 -8.58 -14.97 12.09
CA MET A 192 -9.20 -13.66 11.94
C MET A 192 -9.76 -13.15 13.29
N ASP A 193 -10.35 -14.02 14.09
CA ASP A 193 -10.86 -13.68 15.42
C ASP A 193 -9.66 -13.24 16.32
N ILE A 194 -8.56 -13.99 16.37
CA ILE A 194 -7.33 -13.62 17.09
C ILE A 194 -6.76 -12.27 16.62
N MET A 195 -6.70 -12.06 15.31
CA MET A 195 -6.18 -10.79 14.77
C MET A 195 -7.00 -9.60 15.25
N LYS A 196 -8.32 -9.70 15.25
CA LYS A 196 -9.21 -8.63 15.66
C LYS A 196 -9.10 -8.35 17.18
N ASP A 197 -8.98 -9.38 18.01
CA ASP A 197 -8.83 -9.22 19.46
C ASP A 197 -7.56 -8.44 19.82
N HIS A 198 -6.51 -8.53 18.98
CA HIS A 198 -5.24 -7.84 19.13
C HIS A 198 -5.03 -6.71 18.09
N TYR A 199 -6.12 -6.08 17.65
CA TYR A 199 -6.10 -5.11 16.56
C TYR A 199 -5.08 -3.98 16.74
N GLU A 200 -5.13 -3.24 17.86
CA GLU A 200 -4.24 -2.10 18.11
C GLU A 200 -2.78 -2.52 18.24
N GLU A 201 -2.54 -3.67 18.91
CA GLU A 201 -1.19 -4.22 19.07
C GLU A 201 -0.61 -4.64 17.72
N TYR A 202 -1.43 -5.26 16.85
CA TYR A 202 -1.02 -5.68 15.52
C TYR A 202 -0.63 -4.50 14.63
N ILE A 203 -1.47 -3.46 14.56
CA ILE A 203 -1.19 -2.25 13.77
C ILE A 203 0.09 -1.55 14.28
N ARG A 204 0.24 -1.41 15.60
CA ARG A 204 1.44 -0.85 16.21
C ARG A 204 2.69 -1.66 15.88
N HIS A 205 2.61 -2.99 16.01
CA HIS A 205 3.71 -3.91 15.65
C HIS A 205 4.14 -3.73 14.20
N LEU A 206 3.21 -3.71 13.26
CA LEU A 206 3.49 -3.50 11.84
C LEU A 206 4.20 -2.17 11.59
N PHE A 207 3.74 -1.09 12.23
CA PHE A 207 4.39 0.21 12.11
C PHE A 207 5.83 0.17 12.64
N GLU A 208 6.03 -0.29 13.89
CA GLU A 208 7.35 -0.34 14.52
C GLU A 208 8.34 -1.18 13.71
N LYS A 209 7.93 -2.36 13.25
CA LYS A 209 8.79 -3.24 12.45
C LYS A 209 9.07 -2.68 11.06
N SER A 210 8.10 -2.01 10.43
CA SER A 210 8.33 -1.35 9.15
C SER A 210 9.40 -0.25 9.21
N CYS A 211 9.57 0.42 10.36
CA CYS A 211 10.64 1.40 10.58
C CYS A 211 12.05 0.79 10.55
N ASN A 212 12.18 -0.51 10.82
CA ASN A 212 13.46 -1.22 10.74
C ASN A 212 13.82 -1.64 9.31
N ILE A 213 12.81 -1.74 8.43
CA ILE A 213 12.99 -2.20 7.04
C ILE A 213 13.26 -1.03 6.10
N ILE A 214 12.53 0.06 6.30
CA ILE A 214 12.58 1.25 5.46
C ILE A 214 12.52 2.51 6.34
N LYS A 215 13.14 3.59 5.84
CA LYS A 215 12.98 4.90 6.48
C LYS A 215 11.53 5.37 6.28
N ARG A 216 10.78 5.57 7.39
CA ARG A 216 9.41 6.10 7.40
C ARG A 216 9.45 7.61 7.64
N ASP A 217 8.82 8.38 6.77
CA ASP A 217 8.66 9.83 6.95
C ASP A 217 7.24 10.16 7.45
N THR A 218 7.10 10.26 8.75
CA THR A 218 5.84 10.58 9.43
C THR A 218 5.66 12.09 9.69
N SER A 219 6.46 12.95 9.09
CA SER A 219 6.32 14.42 9.22
C SER A 219 5.00 14.93 8.64
N VAL A 220 4.51 14.26 7.60
CA VAL A 220 3.20 14.48 6.99
C VAL A 220 2.42 13.16 7.01
N CYS A 221 1.19 13.21 7.50
CA CYS A 221 0.29 12.07 7.49
C CYS A 221 -0.95 12.41 6.65
N PHE A 222 -1.12 11.70 5.54
CA PHE A 222 -2.31 11.83 4.71
C PHE A 222 -3.44 10.99 5.31
N TYR A 223 -4.63 11.56 5.34
CA TYR A 223 -5.85 10.87 5.78
C TYR A 223 -6.95 10.98 4.74
N ASP A 224 -7.61 9.86 4.48
CA ASP A 224 -8.80 9.82 3.65
C ASP A 224 -9.68 8.62 4.05
N CYS A 225 -10.95 8.64 3.63
CA CYS A 225 -11.91 7.58 3.84
C CYS A 225 -12.42 7.03 2.51
N THR A 226 -12.77 5.76 2.52
CA THR A 226 -13.47 5.13 1.42
C THR A 226 -14.43 4.06 1.93
N ASN A 227 -15.39 3.66 1.09
CA ASN A 227 -16.33 2.62 1.46
C ASN A 227 -16.16 1.35 0.62
N TYR A 228 -16.61 0.23 1.21
CA TYR A 228 -16.63 -1.09 0.61
C TYR A 228 -18.02 -1.68 0.77
N TYR A 229 -18.55 -2.25 -0.31
CA TYR A 229 -19.92 -2.79 -0.35
C TYR A 229 -19.95 -4.30 -0.08
N PHE A 230 -21.14 -4.77 0.28
CA PHE A 230 -21.47 -6.17 0.47
C PHE A 230 -22.44 -6.63 -0.62
N GLU A 231 -22.33 -7.88 -1.05
CA GLU A 231 -23.32 -8.53 -1.94
C GLU A 231 -24.50 -9.07 -1.10
N THR A 232 -25.16 -8.17 -0.38
CA THR A 232 -26.35 -8.46 0.41
C THR A 232 -27.23 -7.20 0.48
N GLU A 233 -28.53 -7.39 0.71
CA GLU A 233 -29.49 -6.30 0.95
C GLU A 233 -29.75 -6.13 2.45
N ILE A 234 -29.24 -7.04 3.30
CA ILE A 234 -29.47 -7.03 4.75
C ILE A 234 -28.37 -6.22 5.43
N ASP A 235 -28.74 -5.18 6.14
CA ASP A 235 -27.84 -4.42 7.02
C ASP A 235 -27.80 -5.02 8.44
N ASP A 236 -26.86 -4.55 9.25
CA ASP A 236 -26.72 -5.00 10.64
C ASP A 236 -27.61 -4.16 11.54
N GLU A 237 -28.25 -4.79 12.53
CA GLU A 237 -28.95 -4.09 13.60
C GLU A 237 -27.95 -3.43 14.57
N ASP A 238 -28.37 -2.33 15.19
CA ASP A 238 -27.65 -1.73 16.30
C ASP A 238 -27.95 -2.54 17.56
N TYR A 239 -26.97 -2.72 18.42
CA TYR A 239 -27.16 -3.47 19.68
C TYR A 239 -26.55 -2.70 20.86
N VAL A 240 -27.09 -2.97 22.05
CA VAL A 240 -26.56 -2.41 23.30
C VAL A 240 -25.53 -3.41 23.87
N ASP A 241 -24.33 -2.92 24.11
CA ASP A 241 -23.29 -3.71 24.79
C ASP A 241 -23.73 -3.92 26.25
N GLU A 242 -23.82 -5.19 26.66
CA GLU A 242 -24.33 -5.57 27.98
C GLU A 242 -23.38 -5.16 29.12
N VAL A 243 -22.10 -4.91 28.83
CA VAL A 243 -21.09 -4.56 29.84
C VAL A 243 -20.99 -3.05 30.00
N THR A 244 -20.95 -2.29 28.88
CA THR A 244 -20.77 -0.85 28.91
C THR A 244 -22.09 -0.07 28.90
N GLY A 245 -23.17 -0.69 28.48
CA GLY A 245 -24.48 -0.04 28.27
C GLY A 245 -24.54 0.90 27.08
N GLU A 246 -23.47 0.94 26.27
CA GLU A 246 -23.38 1.79 25.07
C GLU A 246 -24.07 1.14 23.88
N THR A 247 -24.73 1.94 23.05
CA THR A 247 -25.29 1.48 21.79
C THR A 247 -24.18 1.36 20.75
N ILE A 248 -23.89 0.14 20.34
CA ILE A 248 -22.94 -0.16 19.26
C ILE A 248 -23.72 -0.24 17.94
N LYS A 249 -23.39 0.65 17.02
CA LYS A 249 -23.99 0.64 15.68
C LYS A 249 -23.59 -0.61 14.90
N GLY A 250 -24.52 -1.15 14.13
CA GLY A 250 -24.24 -2.15 13.12
C GLY A 250 -23.15 -1.69 12.16
N LEU A 251 -22.31 -2.60 11.70
CA LEU A 251 -21.18 -2.25 10.84
C LEU A 251 -21.60 -2.11 9.37
N ARG A 252 -22.34 -3.12 8.86
CA ARG A 252 -22.92 -3.07 7.51
C ARG A 252 -24.17 -2.20 7.57
N LYS A 253 -24.11 -1.00 7.04
CA LYS A 253 -25.25 -0.06 7.01
C LYS A 253 -25.38 0.56 5.62
N TYR A 254 -26.60 0.92 5.27
CA TYR A 254 -26.84 1.78 4.12
C TYR A 254 -26.27 3.17 4.38
N GLY A 255 -25.57 3.70 3.38
CA GLY A 255 -24.92 5.00 3.45
C GLY A 255 -24.58 5.57 2.07
N PRO A 256 -23.91 6.73 2.01
CA PRO A 256 -23.54 7.36 0.74
C PRO A 256 -22.46 6.54 0.02
N SER A 257 -22.88 5.57 -0.79
CA SER A 257 -21.98 4.74 -1.58
C SER A 257 -21.23 5.57 -2.61
N LYS A 258 -19.88 5.59 -2.54
CA LYS A 258 -19.01 6.25 -3.55
C LYS A 258 -19.13 5.58 -4.94
N GLU A 259 -19.73 4.41 -5.01
CA GLU A 259 -19.94 3.63 -6.25
C GLU A 259 -21.39 3.63 -6.70
N HIS A 260 -22.26 4.38 -6.00
CA HIS A 260 -23.70 4.46 -6.29
C HIS A 260 -24.40 3.11 -6.30
N ARG A 261 -23.95 2.15 -5.48
CA ARG A 261 -24.59 0.84 -5.32
C ARG A 261 -25.67 0.88 -4.24
N PRO A 262 -26.77 0.15 -4.43
CA PRO A 262 -27.86 0.08 -3.45
C PRO A 262 -27.61 -0.94 -2.32
N ASN A 263 -26.36 -1.29 -2.06
CA ASN A 263 -25.98 -2.30 -1.07
C ASN A 263 -25.48 -1.65 0.22
N PRO A 264 -25.59 -2.34 1.38
CA PRO A 264 -24.92 -1.91 2.60
C PRO A 264 -23.41 -1.81 2.39
N ILE A 265 -22.80 -0.87 3.09
CA ILE A 265 -21.38 -0.55 3.03
C ILE A 265 -20.76 -0.54 4.42
N VAL A 266 -19.42 -0.58 4.46
CA VAL A 266 -18.63 -0.13 5.62
C VAL A 266 -17.73 1.00 5.19
N GLU A 267 -17.38 1.89 6.12
CA GLU A 267 -16.40 2.95 5.91
C GLU A 267 -15.03 2.50 6.41
N MET A 268 -14.00 2.82 5.64
CA MET A 268 -12.60 2.63 6.02
C MET A 268 -11.87 3.96 6.01
N GLY A 269 -11.38 4.38 7.17
CA GLY A 269 -10.41 5.45 7.29
C GLY A 269 -8.98 4.88 7.22
N LEU A 270 -8.09 5.56 6.49
CA LEU A 270 -6.70 5.17 6.33
C LEU A 270 -5.79 6.37 6.57
N PHE A 271 -4.78 6.18 7.42
CA PHE A 271 -3.62 7.06 7.50
C PHE A 271 -2.43 6.44 6.78
N MET A 272 -1.68 7.27 6.06
CA MET A 272 -0.40 6.88 5.49
C MET A 272 0.64 7.99 5.69
N ASP A 273 1.92 7.63 5.62
CA ASP A 273 3.03 8.57 5.71
C ASP A 273 3.25 9.36 4.41
N ARG A 274 4.23 10.27 4.43
CA ARG A 274 4.59 11.12 3.27
C ARG A 274 4.92 10.33 2.01
N ASP A 275 5.45 9.11 2.17
CA ASP A 275 5.83 8.26 1.05
C ASP A 275 4.67 7.40 0.50
N GLY A 276 3.50 7.46 1.12
CA GLY A 276 2.33 6.68 0.71
C GLY A 276 2.28 5.28 1.31
N ILE A 277 2.99 5.05 2.43
CA ILE A 277 3.00 3.75 3.10
C ILE A 277 2.01 3.78 4.26
N PRO A 278 1.12 2.78 4.39
CA PRO A 278 0.10 2.73 5.43
C PRO A 278 0.68 2.86 6.85
N LEU A 279 0.00 3.64 7.69
CA LEU A 279 0.34 3.85 9.10
C LEU A 279 -0.68 3.24 10.04
N SER A 280 -1.96 3.51 9.81
CA SER A 280 -3.06 3.02 10.62
C SER A 280 -4.37 3.07 9.82
N MET A 281 -5.35 2.30 10.25
CA MET A 281 -6.67 2.28 9.64
C MET A 281 -7.77 2.20 10.70
N CYS A 282 -9.01 2.46 10.32
CA CYS A 282 -10.19 2.10 11.10
C CYS A 282 -11.31 1.63 10.18
N ILE A 283 -12.19 0.79 10.72
CA ILE A 283 -13.40 0.33 10.05
C ILE A 283 -14.58 0.74 10.91
N THR A 284 -15.49 1.50 10.32
CA THR A 284 -16.67 2.06 11.00
C THR A 284 -17.94 1.75 10.24
N SER A 285 -19.09 2.08 10.84
CA SER A 285 -20.39 1.84 10.24
C SER A 285 -20.54 2.56 8.91
N GLY A 286 -21.16 1.92 7.92
CA GLY A 286 -21.46 2.54 6.64
C GLY A 286 -22.39 3.76 6.71
N SER A 287 -23.09 3.96 7.83
CA SER A 287 -23.91 5.14 8.10
C SER A 287 -23.19 6.24 8.88
N ASP A 288 -21.93 6.03 9.28
CA ASP A 288 -21.16 7.01 10.03
C ASP A 288 -20.71 8.17 9.13
N ASN A 289 -20.54 9.33 9.75
CA ASN A 289 -19.95 10.47 9.04
C ASN A 289 -18.42 10.32 9.02
N GLU A 290 -17.84 10.30 7.84
CA GLU A 290 -16.36 10.19 7.63
C GLU A 290 -15.56 11.17 8.53
N GLN A 291 -16.11 12.36 8.84
CA GLN A 291 -15.43 13.34 9.67
C GLN A 291 -15.27 12.91 11.14
N THR A 292 -16.14 12.04 11.63
CA THR A 292 -16.11 11.59 13.03
C THR A 292 -15.00 10.59 13.30
N THR A 293 -14.47 9.95 12.27
CA THR A 293 -13.45 8.90 12.37
C THR A 293 -12.02 9.45 12.44
N ALA A 294 -11.79 10.66 11.92
CA ALA A 294 -10.47 11.25 11.80
C ALA A 294 -9.78 11.47 13.16
N ILE A 295 -10.45 12.17 14.09
CA ILE A 295 -9.84 12.55 15.38
C ILE A 295 -9.54 11.32 16.25
N PRO A 296 -10.43 10.32 16.44
CA PRO A 296 -10.11 9.12 17.21
C PRO A 296 -8.93 8.35 16.65
N LEU A 297 -8.87 8.15 15.32
CA LEU A 297 -7.78 7.45 14.68
C LEU A 297 -6.46 8.24 14.78
N GLU A 298 -6.51 9.57 14.69
CA GLU A 298 -5.36 10.44 14.89
C GLU A 298 -4.82 10.39 16.32
N GLN A 299 -5.70 10.29 17.32
CA GLN A 299 -5.30 10.10 18.71
C GLN A 299 -4.60 8.77 18.93
N GLN A 300 -5.10 7.69 18.31
CA GLN A 300 -4.45 6.38 18.31
C GLN A 300 -3.06 6.45 17.66
N MET A 301 -2.95 7.11 16.51
CA MET A 301 -1.67 7.34 15.85
C MET A 301 -0.69 8.15 16.70
N THR A 302 -1.14 9.21 17.37
CA THR A 302 -0.29 10.04 18.22
C THR A 302 0.36 9.21 19.34
N LYS A 303 -0.41 8.26 19.93
CA LYS A 303 0.13 7.30 20.91
C LYS A 303 1.18 6.39 20.26
N MET A 304 0.87 5.84 19.09
CA MET A 304 1.78 4.95 18.34
C MET A 304 3.08 5.66 17.93
N LEU A 305 3.01 6.93 17.52
CA LEU A 305 4.16 7.77 17.19
C LEU A 305 4.89 8.35 18.39
N LYS A 306 4.52 7.94 19.64
CA LYS A 306 5.13 8.39 20.89
C LYS A 306 5.13 9.92 21.03
N GLY A 307 4.03 10.57 20.63
CA GLY A 307 3.84 12.01 20.71
C GLY A 307 4.60 12.84 19.68
N LYS A 308 5.20 12.22 18.65
CA LYS A 308 5.79 12.97 17.53
C LYS A 308 4.70 13.77 16.82
N LYS A 309 4.99 15.03 16.55
CA LYS A 309 4.10 15.92 15.81
C LYS A 309 4.17 15.60 14.33
N PHE A 310 3.04 15.73 13.66
CA PHE A 310 2.93 15.58 12.22
C PHE A 310 1.93 16.58 11.64
N ILE A 311 2.00 16.79 10.34
CA ILE A 311 1.06 17.60 9.59
C ILE A 311 -0.08 16.68 9.13
N TYR A 312 -1.31 16.96 9.59
CA TYR A 312 -2.52 16.30 9.10
C TYR A 312 -2.86 16.82 7.70
N CYS A 313 -2.91 15.95 6.70
CA CYS A 313 -3.23 16.33 5.32
C CYS A 313 -4.43 15.54 4.81
N ALA A 314 -5.51 16.25 4.43
CA ALA A 314 -6.77 15.64 3.99
C ALA A 314 -7.51 16.46 2.93
N ASP A 315 -8.58 15.89 2.39
CA ASP A 315 -9.43 16.59 1.44
C ASP A 315 -10.42 17.57 2.12
N ALA A 316 -11.26 18.24 1.29
CA ALA A 316 -12.24 19.21 1.78
C ALA A 316 -13.36 18.60 2.63
N GLY A 317 -13.70 17.34 2.38
CA GLY A 317 -14.70 16.59 3.15
C GLY A 317 -14.24 16.32 4.57
N LEU A 318 -12.94 16.08 4.74
CA LEU A 318 -12.29 15.74 6.01
C LEU A 318 -11.57 16.95 6.66
N GLY A 319 -11.82 18.15 6.17
CA GLY A 319 -11.29 19.41 6.70
C GLY A 319 -12.31 20.25 7.46
N SER A 320 -13.17 19.65 8.27
CA SER A 320 -14.16 20.38 9.09
C SER A 320 -13.49 21.31 10.10
N PHE A 321 -14.25 22.29 10.60
CA PHE A 321 -13.74 23.23 11.60
C PHE A 321 -13.19 22.51 12.84
N ASN A 322 -13.89 21.48 13.33
CA ASN A 322 -13.44 20.71 14.50
C ASN A 322 -12.11 20.00 14.26
N ILE A 323 -11.90 19.41 13.09
CA ILE A 323 -10.64 18.76 12.72
C ILE A 323 -9.52 19.80 12.63
N ARG A 324 -9.74 20.94 11.98
CA ARG A 324 -8.75 22.03 11.91
C ARG A 324 -8.41 22.58 13.30
N ASN A 325 -9.43 22.79 14.14
CA ASN A 325 -9.23 23.26 15.50
C ASN A 325 -8.42 22.26 16.33
N PHE A 326 -8.76 20.96 16.25
CA PHE A 326 -7.97 19.91 16.91
C PHE A 326 -6.53 19.91 16.43
N ASN A 327 -6.29 20.06 15.12
CA ASN A 327 -4.95 20.08 14.52
C ASN A 327 -4.24 21.45 14.59
N SER A 328 -4.82 22.45 15.22
CA SER A 328 -4.15 23.72 15.55
C SER A 328 -3.62 23.78 16.97
N MET A 329 -4.02 22.83 17.84
CA MET A 329 -3.65 22.81 19.25
C MET A 329 -2.39 21.94 19.50
N GLY A 330 -1.64 22.26 20.58
CA GLY A 330 -0.49 21.46 21.01
C GLY A 330 0.65 21.41 20.01
N GLY A 331 0.77 22.41 19.12
CA GLY A 331 1.81 22.49 18.10
C GLY A 331 1.64 21.49 16.95
N ARG A 332 0.41 20.98 16.74
CA ARG A 332 0.01 20.25 15.54
C ARG A 332 -0.23 21.21 14.38
N ALA A 333 -0.26 20.65 13.19
CA ALA A 333 -0.52 21.42 11.97
C ALA A 333 -1.43 20.66 11.02
N PHE A 334 -2.10 21.38 10.12
CA PHE A 334 -2.94 20.80 9.11
C PHE A 334 -2.73 21.43 7.72
N ILE A 335 -2.97 20.63 6.69
CA ILE A 335 -3.11 21.05 5.31
C ILE A 335 -4.37 20.38 4.78
N VAL A 336 -5.42 21.15 4.50
CA VAL A 336 -6.69 20.60 4.02
C VAL A 336 -7.17 21.33 2.79
N THR A 337 -7.73 20.60 1.84
CA THR A 337 -8.36 21.22 0.67
C THR A 337 -9.51 22.13 1.12
N GLN A 338 -9.58 23.33 0.56
CA GLN A 338 -10.62 24.32 0.86
C GLN A 338 -11.52 24.52 -0.35
N SER A 339 -12.81 24.26 -0.20
CA SER A 339 -13.78 24.63 -1.25
C SER A 339 -13.91 26.15 -1.34
N ILE A 340 -13.56 26.72 -2.48
CA ILE A 340 -13.68 28.15 -2.74
C ILE A 340 -15.15 28.58 -2.69
N LYS A 341 -16.06 27.74 -3.19
CA LYS A 341 -17.52 28.01 -3.15
C LYS A 341 -18.07 28.19 -1.73
N LYS A 342 -17.40 27.62 -0.71
CA LYS A 342 -17.78 27.68 0.72
C LYS A 342 -17.07 28.82 1.47
N LEU A 343 -16.27 29.64 0.80
CA LEU A 343 -15.67 30.83 1.42
C LEU A 343 -16.71 31.93 1.64
N SER A 344 -16.43 32.84 2.57
CA SER A 344 -17.21 34.07 2.72
C SER A 344 -17.07 34.96 1.48
N ASP A 345 -18.07 35.81 1.23
CA ASP A 345 -18.06 36.63 0.02
C ASP A 345 -16.83 37.56 -0.09
N PRO A 346 -16.33 38.20 0.97
CA PRO A 346 -15.09 38.97 0.89
C PRO A 346 -13.88 38.14 0.47
N LEU A 347 -13.79 36.89 0.94
CA LEU A 347 -12.71 35.99 0.54
C LEU A 347 -12.88 35.50 -0.90
N LYS A 348 -14.12 35.26 -1.38
CA LYS A 348 -14.38 34.93 -2.78
C LYS A 348 -13.97 36.09 -3.71
N GLU A 349 -14.35 37.32 -3.35
CA GLU A 349 -13.93 38.51 -4.10
C GLU A 349 -12.41 38.62 -4.17
N ALA A 350 -11.71 38.38 -3.07
CA ALA A 350 -10.26 38.36 -3.01
C ALA A 350 -9.63 37.27 -3.90
N VAL A 351 -10.30 36.09 -4.03
CA VAL A 351 -9.83 35.02 -4.95
C VAL A 351 -9.87 35.49 -6.40
N PHE A 352 -10.93 36.15 -6.84
CA PHE A 352 -11.11 36.52 -8.23
C PHE A 352 -10.44 37.85 -8.60
N ASN A 353 -10.00 38.64 -7.61
CA ASN A 353 -9.24 39.84 -7.83
C ASN A 353 -7.83 39.51 -8.34
N ASP A 354 -7.41 40.12 -9.44
CA ASP A 354 -6.13 39.87 -10.10
C ASP A 354 -4.90 40.32 -9.31
N PHE A 355 -5.08 41.11 -8.28
CA PHE A 355 -4.00 41.65 -7.46
C PHE A 355 -3.32 40.57 -6.61
N ASP A 356 -1.99 40.67 -6.45
CA ASP A 356 -1.12 39.79 -5.60
C ASP A 356 -0.97 38.32 -6.04
N TYR A 357 -1.31 37.94 -7.26
CA TYR A 357 -0.93 36.63 -7.79
C TYR A 357 0.55 36.61 -8.18
N ARG A 358 1.19 35.46 -7.86
CA ARG A 358 2.60 35.19 -8.17
C ARG A 358 2.75 33.83 -8.83
N LEU A 359 3.76 33.65 -9.67
CA LEU A 359 4.11 32.34 -10.23
C LEU A 359 4.69 31.43 -9.14
N LEU A 360 4.26 30.19 -9.09
CA LEU A 360 4.71 29.23 -8.08
C LEU A 360 6.18 28.82 -8.25
N SER A 361 6.68 28.82 -9.49
CA SER A 361 8.07 28.44 -9.81
C SER A 361 9.07 29.54 -9.46
N THR A 362 8.76 30.80 -9.76
CA THR A 362 9.71 31.94 -9.70
C THR A 362 9.39 32.95 -8.61
N ASP A 363 8.18 32.91 -8.06
CA ASP A 363 7.63 33.92 -7.13
C ASP A 363 7.48 35.33 -7.74
N GLU A 364 7.52 35.44 -9.05
CA GLU A 364 7.32 36.72 -9.78
C GLU A 364 5.83 37.07 -9.85
N PRO A 365 5.48 38.35 -9.75
CA PRO A 365 4.10 38.81 -9.93
C PRO A 365 3.56 38.41 -11.31
N VAL A 366 2.33 37.97 -11.36
CA VAL A 366 1.65 37.58 -12.60
C VAL A 366 0.19 37.99 -12.58
N SER A 367 -0.32 38.46 -13.72
CA SER A 367 -1.75 38.71 -13.88
C SER A 367 -2.52 37.41 -14.09
N LEU A 368 -3.61 37.25 -13.34
CA LEU A 368 -4.54 36.13 -13.50
C LEU A 368 -5.20 36.14 -14.88
N GLU A 369 -5.49 37.33 -15.41
CA GLU A 369 -6.04 37.52 -16.76
C GLU A 369 -5.04 37.01 -17.80
N HIS A 370 -3.76 37.33 -17.65
CA HIS A 370 -2.70 36.81 -18.52
C HIS A 370 -2.65 35.27 -18.42
N MET A 371 -2.68 34.70 -17.22
CA MET A 371 -2.70 33.25 -17.01
C MET A 371 -3.90 32.56 -17.66
N LYS A 372 -5.04 33.24 -17.79
CA LYS A 372 -6.25 32.70 -18.44
C LYS A 372 -6.21 32.75 -19.95
N ASN A 373 -5.47 33.70 -20.55
CA ASN A 373 -5.65 34.07 -21.94
C ASN A 373 -4.40 33.95 -22.83
N PHE A 374 -3.20 33.62 -22.30
CA PHE A 374 -2.01 33.42 -23.12
C PHE A 374 -2.19 32.29 -24.15
N ASP A 375 -1.52 32.41 -25.29
CA ASP A 375 -1.51 31.34 -26.30
C ASP A 375 -0.66 30.17 -25.84
N ARG A 376 -1.32 29.04 -25.57
CA ARG A 376 -0.65 27.80 -25.10
C ARG A 376 0.16 27.09 -26.18
N PHE A 377 -0.08 27.39 -27.46
CA PHE A 377 0.63 26.77 -28.57
C PHE A 377 1.92 27.50 -28.92
N ASP A 378 2.11 28.70 -28.37
CA ASP A 378 3.38 29.38 -28.42
C ASP A 378 4.38 28.68 -27.49
N LYS A 379 5.49 28.19 -28.07
CA LYS A 379 6.55 27.47 -27.34
C LYS A 379 7.18 28.30 -26.22
N THR A 380 7.15 29.61 -26.31
CA THR A 380 7.66 30.51 -25.25
C THR A 380 6.81 30.44 -23.99
N ASN A 381 5.55 30.03 -24.11
CA ASN A 381 4.59 29.92 -23.02
C ASN A 381 4.49 28.47 -22.42
N GLU A 382 5.31 27.53 -22.90
CA GLU A 382 5.27 26.14 -22.41
C GLU A 382 5.54 26.06 -20.90
N GLY A 383 6.51 26.83 -20.41
CA GLY A 383 6.80 26.96 -18.98
C GLY A 383 5.61 27.47 -18.20
N LEU A 384 4.96 28.52 -18.69
CA LEU A 384 3.81 29.16 -18.07
C LEU A 384 2.57 28.22 -18.05
N TYR A 385 2.38 27.41 -19.10
CA TYR A 385 1.29 26.42 -19.17
C TYR A 385 1.40 25.33 -18.12
N ASN A 386 2.62 24.94 -17.74
CA ASN A 386 2.90 23.93 -16.72
C ASN A 386 3.01 24.51 -15.31
N ASP A 387 3.10 25.84 -15.18
CA ASP A 387 3.19 26.54 -13.90
C ASP A 387 1.80 26.83 -13.31
N ARG A 388 1.79 27.36 -12.09
CA ARG A 388 0.60 27.81 -11.37
C ARG A 388 0.79 29.23 -10.87
N ALA A 389 -0.24 30.05 -10.97
CA ALA A 389 -0.30 31.28 -10.20
C ALA A 389 -0.82 30.97 -8.79
N TYR A 390 -0.29 31.63 -7.77
CA TYR A 390 -0.76 31.46 -6.40
C TYR A 390 -0.93 32.78 -5.66
N LYS A 391 -1.78 32.76 -4.62
CA LYS A 391 -2.06 33.89 -3.72
C LYS A 391 -2.34 33.38 -2.32
N VAL A 392 -1.95 34.13 -1.31
CA VAL A 392 -2.16 33.77 0.10
C VAL A 392 -3.14 34.73 0.74
N LEU A 393 -4.21 34.20 1.34
CA LEU A 393 -5.24 34.97 2.04
C LEU A 393 -5.25 34.60 3.52
N THR A 394 -5.31 35.59 4.42
CA THR A 394 -5.56 35.34 5.84
C THR A 394 -7.04 35.01 6.05
N ALA A 395 -7.33 33.94 6.75
CA ALA A 395 -8.68 33.43 6.93
C ALA A 395 -8.94 32.97 8.39
N ASP A 396 -8.56 33.80 9.33
CA ASP A 396 -8.73 33.53 10.75
C ASP A 396 -10.21 33.32 11.11
N ARG A 397 -10.48 32.37 12.02
CA ARG A 397 -11.84 32.02 12.42
C ARG A 397 -11.97 31.95 13.93
N ALA A 398 -12.99 32.62 14.47
CA ALA A 398 -13.31 32.57 15.88
C ALA A 398 -13.67 31.14 16.32
N ILE A 399 -13.12 30.71 17.46
CA ILE A 399 -13.38 29.42 18.11
C ILE A 399 -14.36 29.65 19.26
N ASP A 400 -15.47 28.91 19.29
CA ASP A 400 -16.31 28.82 20.49
C ASP A 400 -15.69 27.77 21.42
N THR A 401 -14.98 28.24 22.44
CA THR A 401 -14.34 27.36 23.43
C THR A 401 -15.30 26.82 24.47
N GLY A 402 -16.52 27.35 24.54
CA GLY A 402 -17.44 27.11 25.67
C GLY A 402 -16.97 27.69 27.00
N LEU A 403 -15.80 28.33 27.04
CA LEU A 403 -15.25 28.93 28.25
C LEU A 403 -15.65 30.39 28.37
N TYR A 404 -15.87 30.84 29.60
CA TYR A 404 -16.18 32.21 29.91
C TYR A 404 -15.03 32.80 30.77
N GLU A 405 -14.63 34.02 30.42
CA GLU A 405 -13.67 34.82 31.19
C GLU A 405 -14.38 35.95 31.89
N GLU A 406 -14.04 36.18 33.14
CA GLU A 406 -14.54 37.33 33.88
C GLU A 406 -13.89 38.62 33.39
N LYS A 407 -14.68 39.53 32.86
CA LYS A 407 -14.20 40.82 32.39
C LYS A 407 -14.79 41.95 33.26
N VAL A 408 -13.93 42.74 33.90
CA VAL A 408 -14.32 43.91 34.64
C VAL A 408 -14.65 45.03 33.63
N CYS A 409 -15.90 45.47 33.60
CA CYS A 409 -16.31 46.59 32.79
C CYS A 409 -15.85 47.92 33.36
N LYS A 410 -15.77 48.98 32.54
CA LYS A 410 -15.36 50.35 32.96
C LYS A 410 -16.18 50.93 34.15
N ASN A 411 -17.33 50.37 34.44
CA ASN A 411 -18.22 50.73 35.57
C ASN A 411 -18.03 49.81 36.80
N GLY A 412 -16.97 49.01 36.86
CA GLY A 412 -16.65 48.13 37.98
C GLY A 412 -17.48 46.84 38.05
N LYS A 413 -18.42 46.61 37.12
CA LYS A 413 -19.25 45.38 37.08
C LYS A 413 -18.45 44.27 36.38
N VAL A 414 -18.42 43.09 36.99
CA VAL A 414 -17.87 41.87 36.38
C VAL A 414 -18.92 41.25 35.46
N ARG A 415 -18.54 40.96 34.23
CA ARG A 415 -19.36 40.20 33.27
C ARG A 415 -18.60 39.00 32.78
N ASN A 416 -19.26 37.85 32.72
CA ASN A 416 -18.74 36.68 32.04
C ASN A 416 -18.84 36.88 30.53
N VAL A 417 -17.71 36.97 29.86
CA VAL A 417 -17.58 37.11 28.40
C VAL A 417 -17.03 35.81 27.87
N LYS A 418 -17.62 35.28 26.78
CA LYS A 418 -17.01 34.09 26.12
C LYS A 418 -15.56 34.35 25.75
N SER A 419 -14.69 33.42 26.12
CA SER A 419 -13.27 33.47 25.74
C SER A 419 -13.14 33.50 24.21
N LYS A 420 -12.35 34.44 23.71
CA LYS A 420 -12.12 34.64 22.26
C LYS A 420 -10.87 33.93 21.84
N ALA A 421 -10.95 32.62 21.66
CA ALA A 421 -9.89 31.92 20.94
C ALA A 421 -10.10 32.08 19.42
N VAL A 422 -9.00 32.13 18.68
CA VAL A 422 -9.02 32.30 17.23
C VAL A 422 -8.18 31.20 16.59
N LEU A 423 -8.77 30.45 15.69
CA LEU A 423 -8.04 29.57 14.79
C LEU A 423 -7.34 30.44 13.74
N LYS A 424 -6.03 30.60 13.90
CA LYS A 424 -5.19 31.27 12.91
C LYS A 424 -4.97 30.32 11.74
N GLN A 425 -5.35 30.75 10.54
CA GLN A 425 -5.16 29.97 9.33
C GLN A 425 -5.01 30.89 8.13
N LYS A 426 -4.30 30.38 7.12
CA LYS A 426 -4.21 31.01 5.80
C LYS A 426 -4.80 30.08 4.76
N ILE A 427 -5.29 30.65 3.68
CA ILE A 427 -5.77 29.93 2.50
C ILE A 427 -4.83 30.26 1.36
N ILE A 428 -4.22 29.25 0.80
CA ILE A 428 -3.39 29.37 -0.40
C ILE A 428 -4.27 29.03 -1.59
N ILE A 429 -4.52 30.02 -2.43
CA ILE A 429 -5.25 29.87 -3.68
C ILE A 429 -4.23 29.61 -4.77
N SER A 430 -4.46 28.62 -5.61
CA SER A 430 -3.67 28.41 -6.82
C SER A 430 -4.57 28.35 -8.05
N PHE A 431 -4.06 28.85 -9.16
CA PHE A 431 -4.69 28.81 -10.48
C PHE A 431 -3.76 28.12 -11.48
N SER A 432 -4.33 27.23 -12.28
CA SER A 432 -3.61 26.52 -13.35
C SER A 432 -4.42 26.57 -14.65
N ARG A 433 -3.80 27.06 -15.72
CA ARG A 433 -4.39 27.08 -17.08
C ARG A 433 -4.74 25.66 -17.55
N LYS A 434 -3.86 24.71 -17.33
CA LYS A 434 -4.05 23.30 -17.68
C LYS A 434 -5.28 22.70 -16.97
N MET A 435 -5.46 23.02 -15.68
CA MET A 435 -6.62 22.55 -14.92
C MET A 435 -7.90 23.25 -15.39
N MET A 436 -7.85 24.55 -15.69
CA MET A 436 -8.99 25.29 -16.23
C MET A 436 -9.51 24.65 -17.51
N GLU A 437 -8.63 24.36 -18.46
CA GLU A 437 -9.00 23.73 -19.73
C GLU A 437 -9.58 22.33 -19.54
N TYR A 438 -9.00 21.55 -18.64
CA TYR A 438 -9.51 20.23 -18.32
C TYR A 438 -10.92 20.28 -17.70
N GLN A 439 -11.16 21.19 -16.75
CA GLN A 439 -12.48 21.36 -16.13
C GLN A 439 -13.51 21.84 -17.13
N ARG A 440 -13.16 22.80 -18.02
CA ARG A 440 -14.01 23.22 -19.14
C ARG A 440 -14.36 22.08 -20.08
N TYR A 441 -13.37 21.25 -20.43
CA TYR A 441 -13.62 20.07 -21.28
C TYR A 441 -14.62 19.12 -20.65
N ILE A 442 -14.46 18.79 -19.36
CA ILE A 442 -15.39 17.91 -18.63
C ILE A 442 -16.79 18.53 -18.57
N ARG A 443 -16.90 19.82 -18.20
CA ARG A 443 -18.18 20.52 -18.14
C ARG A 443 -18.88 20.56 -19.51
N ASN A 444 -18.18 20.86 -20.56
CA ASN A 444 -18.73 20.87 -21.92
C ASN A 444 -19.32 19.52 -22.30
N ARG A 445 -18.66 18.41 -21.95
CA ARG A 445 -19.22 17.07 -22.14
C ARG A 445 -20.50 16.84 -21.34
N GLN A 446 -20.58 17.37 -20.12
CA GLN A 446 -21.78 17.29 -19.29
C GLN A 446 -22.91 18.17 -19.89
N ILE A 447 -22.60 19.36 -20.38
CA ILE A 447 -23.56 20.24 -21.07
C ILE A 447 -24.12 19.56 -22.32
N GLU A 448 -23.27 18.91 -23.13
CA GLU A 448 -23.74 18.16 -24.29
C GLU A 448 -24.68 16.99 -23.90
N ARG A 449 -24.42 16.32 -22.77
CA ARG A 449 -25.36 15.32 -22.23
C ARG A 449 -26.67 15.94 -21.78
N ALA A 450 -26.62 17.12 -21.13
CA ALA A 450 -27.82 17.87 -20.71
C ALA A 450 -28.65 18.28 -21.94
N LYS A 451 -27.99 18.76 -23.03
CA LYS A 451 -28.68 19.06 -24.30
C LYS A 451 -29.37 17.85 -24.94
N LYS A 452 -28.73 16.67 -24.85
CA LYS A 452 -29.34 15.43 -25.33
C LYS A 452 -30.55 15.05 -24.47
N LEU A 453 -30.42 15.16 -23.13
CA LEU A 453 -31.49 14.87 -22.19
C LEU A 453 -32.68 15.80 -22.43
N LEU A 454 -32.48 17.09 -22.67
CA LEU A 454 -33.55 18.04 -22.99
C LEU A 454 -34.43 17.62 -24.18
N LYS A 455 -33.88 16.90 -25.17
CA LYS A 455 -34.62 16.42 -26.34
C LYS A 455 -35.54 15.24 -26.04
N SER A 456 -35.25 14.48 -25.00
CA SER A 456 -35.98 13.26 -24.57
C SER A 456 -36.53 13.35 -23.13
N LEU A 457 -36.65 14.58 -22.61
CA LEU A 457 -37.01 14.79 -21.22
C LEU A 457 -38.49 14.54 -20.98
N ASP A 458 -38.79 13.65 -20.03
CA ASP A 458 -40.14 13.42 -19.55
C ASP A 458 -40.38 14.33 -18.33
N PRO A 459 -41.34 15.28 -18.42
CA PRO A 459 -41.64 16.20 -17.33
C PRO A 459 -42.05 15.53 -16.01
N GLU A 460 -42.66 14.34 -16.09
CA GLU A 460 -43.16 13.64 -14.90
C GLU A 460 -42.08 12.98 -14.09
N THR A 461 -40.99 12.57 -14.75
CA THR A 461 -39.86 11.87 -14.12
C THR A 461 -38.67 12.78 -13.82
N TYR A 462 -38.71 14.04 -14.30
CA TYR A 462 -37.58 14.98 -14.12
C TYR A 462 -37.36 15.37 -12.67
N LYS A 463 -36.14 15.09 -12.17
CA LYS A 463 -35.64 15.58 -10.88
C LYS A 463 -34.32 16.32 -11.10
N LYS A 464 -34.23 17.57 -10.60
CA LYS A 464 -33.00 18.36 -10.64
C LYS A 464 -32.04 17.83 -9.57
N GLY A 465 -30.89 17.24 -9.98
CA GLY A 465 -29.82 16.79 -9.10
C GLY A 465 -28.68 17.79 -9.05
N PRO A 466 -28.15 18.16 -7.86
CA PRO A 466 -27.10 19.16 -7.75
C PRO A 466 -25.74 18.70 -8.30
N HIS A 467 -25.54 17.40 -8.48
CA HIS A 467 -24.26 16.80 -8.90
C HIS A 467 -24.29 16.13 -10.27
N ASP A 468 -25.46 15.99 -10.87
CA ASP A 468 -25.62 15.38 -12.20
C ASP A 468 -25.81 16.42 -13.31
N VAL A 469 -26.01 15.94 -14.54
CA VAL A 469 -26.18 16.81 -15.70
C VAL A 469 -27.47 17.63 -15.66
N THR A 470 -28.46 17.23 -14.85
CA THR A 470 -29.75 17.93 -14.71
C THR A 470 -29.60 19.26 -14.00
N ARG A 471 -28.48 19.51 -13.29
CA ARG A 471 -28.20 20.85 -12.69
C ARG A 471 -28.12 21.96 -13.72
N PHE A 472 -27.74 21.63 -14.96
CA PHE A 472 -27.69 22.59 -16.09
C PHE A 472 -29.03 22.79 -16.78
N ILE A 473 -30.12 22.21 -16.27
CA ILE A 473 -31.46 22.35 -16.83
C ILE A 473 -32.30 23.22 -15.88
N LYS A 474 -32.88 24.28 -16.44
CA LYS A 474 -33.81 25.17 -15.75
C LYS A 474 -35.23 24.83 -16.18
N ARG A 475 -36.11 24.67 -15.19
CA ARG A 475 -37.55 24.55 -15.39
C ARG A 475 -38.17 25.88 -15.15
N THR A 476 -38.93 26.41 -16.09
CA THR A 476 -39.72 27.62 -15.96
C THR A 476 -41.19 27.26 -16.13
N SER A 477 -41.98 27.51 -15.12
CA SER A 477 -43.43 27.26 -15.13
C SER A 477 -44.15 28.59 -15.30
N SER A 478 -44.99 28.70 -16.34
CA SER A 478 -45.85 29.88 -16.53
C SER A 478 -47.32 29.52 -16.43
N THR A 479 -48.09 30.24 -15.62
CA THR A 479 -49.55 30.17 -15.57
C THR A 479 -50.12 31.27 -16.40
N LYS A 480 -50.87 30.95 -17.43
CA LYS A 480 -51.81 31.89 -18.01
C LYS A 480 -53.15 31.68 -17.30
N SER A 481 -53.57 32.65 -16.48
CA SER A 481 -54.90 32.80 -15.91
C SER A 481 -55.78 31.52 -15.86
N GLY A 482 -55.47 30.62 -14.92
CA GLY A 482 -56.39 29.53 -14.56
C GLY A 482 -56.34 28.25 -15.38
N GLU A 483 -55.45 28.13 -16.38
CA GLU A 483 -55.30 26.92 -17.21
C GLU A 483 -53.89 26.35 -17.15
N LYS A 484 -53.78 25.06 -17.39
CA LYS A 484 -52.57 24.16 -17.36
C LYS A 484 -51.22 24.89 -17.29
N ILE A 485 -50.43 24.55 -16.27
CA ILE A 485 -49.00 24.91 -16.16
C ILE A 485 -48.23 24.32 -17.35
N ASN A 486 -47.74 25.21 -18.25
CA ASN A 486 -46.83 24.79 -19.29
C ASN A 486 -45.39 24.91 -18.78
N ASP A 487 -44.80 23.79 -18.47
CA ASP A 487 -43.38 23.72 -18.10
C ASP A 487 -42.48 23.79 -19.36
N ARG A 488 -41.56 24.76 -19.29
CA ARG A 488 -40.52 24.90 -20.31
C ARG A 488 -39.16 24.52 -19.69
N TYR A 489 -38.44 23.63 -20.36
CA TYR A 489 -37.12 23.22 -19.95
C TYR A 489 -36.08 23.79 -20.90
N GLU A 490 -35.04 24.44 -20.37
CA GLU A 490 -33.96 25.06 -21.14
C GLU A 490 -32.65 24.93 -20.38
N LEU A 491 -31.52 25.17 -21.09
CA LEU A 491 -30.22 25.24 -20.42
C LEU A 491 -30.16 26.41 -19.48
N ASP A 492 -29.66 26.16 -18.27
CA ASP A 492 -29.45 27.16 -17.24
C ASP A 492 -28.06 27.81 -17.42
N GLN A 493 -28.00 28.83 -18.28
CA GLN A 493 -26.74 29.53 -18.60
C GLN A 493 -26.13 30.15 -17.31
N SER A 494 -26.96 30.60 -16.36
CA SER A 494 -26.48 31.21 -15.12
C SER A 494 -25.65 30.23 -14.28
N VAL A 495 -26.06 28.94 -14.24
CA VAL A 495 -25.29 27.87 -13.55
C VAL A 495 -23.99 27.57 -14.28
N ILE A 496 -24.01 27.58 -15.61
CA ILE A 496 -22.80 27.37 -16.43
C ILE A 496 -21.78 28.49 -16.16
N ASP A 497 -22.23 29.75 -16.26
CA ASP A 497 -21.39 30.93 -16.07
C ASP A 497 -20.83 31.00 -14.63
N GLU A 498 -21.65 30.62 -13.64
CA GLU A 498 -21.20 30.56 -12.25
C GLU A 498 -20.14 29.46 -12.03
N GLU A 499 -20.33 28.28 -12.62
CA GLU A 499 -19.32 27.22 -12.52
C GLU A 499 -18.00 27.58 -13.24
N GLU A 500 -18.08 28.34 -14.35
CA GLU A 500 -16.89 28.77 -15.11
C GLU A 500 -15.95 29.67 -14.33
N LYS A 501 -16.47 30.48 -13.41
CA LYS A 501 -15.67 31.37 -12.58
C LYS A 501 -14.61 30.63 -11.75
N TYR A 502 -14.92 29.37 -11.37
CA TYR A 502 -14.06 28.57 -10.50
C TYR A 502 -13.07 27.69 -11.26
N ASP A 503 -13.12 27.67 -12.60
CA ASP A 503 -12.23 26.83 -13.39
C ASP A 503 -10.77 27.18 -13.20
N GLY A 504 -9.94 26.16 -13.03
CA GLY A 504 -8.51 26.30 -12.85
C GLY A 504 -8.09 26.62 -11.41
N PHE A 505 -9.03 27.00 -10.54
CA PHE A 505 -8.74 27.34 -9.16
C PHE A 505 -8.73 26.12 -8.24
N TYR A 506 -7.79 26.12 -7.33
CA TYR A 506 -7.67 25.16 -6.23
C TYR A 506 -7.25 25.91 -4.97
N ALA A 507 -7.75 25.50 -3.82
CA ALA A 507 -7.42 26.17 -2.58
C ALA A 507 -7.08 25.16 -1.46
N VAL A 508 -6.11 25.54 -0.63
CA VAL A 508 -5.64 24.78 0.53
C VAL A 508 -5.64 25.69 1.74
N ALA A 509 -6.23 25.22 2.83
CA ALA A 509 -6.18 25.90 4.13
C ALA A 509 -5.13 25.24 5.03
N THR A 510 -4.37 26.05 5.76
CA THR A 510 -3.30 25.60 6.65
C THR A 510 -3.05 26.60 7.79
N ASN A 511 -2.51 26.10 8.92
CA ASN A 511 -1.97 26.91 10.01
C ASN A 511 -0.42 26.96 10.02
N LEU A 512 0.23 26.42 8.98
CA LEU A 512 1.68 26.43 8.81
C LEU A 512 2.18 27.78 8.27
N ASP A 513 3.37 28.18 8.67
CA ASP A 513 4.06 29.37 8.14
C ASP A 513 4.96 29.08 6.95
N ASP A 514 5.09 27.81 6.56
CA ASP A 514 5.88 27.36 5.42
C ASP A 514 5.46 28.05 4.10
N SER A 515 6.34 27.98 3.10
CA SER A 515 6.11 28.60 1.79
C SER A 515 4.86 28.02 1.11
N ALA A 516 4.19 28.82 0.30
CA ALA A 516 3.04 28.36 -0.49
C ALA A 516 3.42 27.19 -1.40
N LYS A 517 4.64 27.18 -1.94
CA LYS A 517 5.18 26.10 -2.77
C LYS A 517 5.24 24.78 -2.03
N ASP A 518 5.83 24.76 -0.83
CA ASP A 518 5.97 23.55 -0.02
C ASP A 518 4.60 22.99 0.37
N ILE A 519 3.67 23.86 0.77
CA ILE A 519 2.32 23.47 1.17
C ILE A 519 1.53 22.88 -0.02
N ILE A 520 1.62 23.51 -1.21
CA ILE A 520 0.99 23.01 -2.43
C ILE A 520 1.60 21.67 -2.85
N GLU A 521 2.92 21.52 -2.74
CA GLU A 521 3.62 20.28 -3.04
C GLU A 521 3.15 19.14 -2.11
N ILE A 522 3.11 19.39 -0.80
CA ILE A 522 2.60 18.42 0.17
C ILE A 522 1.15 18.03 -0.18
N SER A 523 0.28 19.01 -0.38
CA SER A 523 -1.12 18.78 -0.74
C SER A 523 -1.26 17.98 -2.04
N SER A 524 -0.40 18.22 -3.02
CA SER A 524 -0.41 17.51 -4.30
C SER A 524 -0.09 16.02 -4.16
N ASN A 525 0.68 15.61 -3.16
CA ASN A 525 1.01 14.22 -2.89
C ASN A 525 -0.15 13.40 -2.29
N ARG A 526 -1.28 14.02 -2.00
CA ARG A 526 -2.47 13.35 -1.48
C ARG A 526 -3.01 12.24 -2.41
N TYR A 527 -2.77 12.33 -3.73
CA TYR A 527 -3.17 11.26 -4.67
C TYR A 527 -2.65 9.87 -4.28
N LYS A 528 -1.58 9.77 -3.50
CA LYS A 528 -1.01 8.49 -3.04
C LYS A 528 -2.00 7.69 -2.20
N ILE A 529 -2.87 8.36 -1.41
CA ILE A 529 -3.89 7.64 -0.63
C ILE A 529 -5.03 7.13 -1.52
N GLU A 530 -5.39 7.90 -2.54
CA GLU A 530 -6.37 7.48 -3.54
C GLU A 530 -5.84 6.24 -4.30
N ASP A 531 -4.53 6.22 -4.60
CA ASP A 531 -3.88 5.05 -5.20
C ASP A 531 -3.86 3.84 -4.25
N CYS A 532 -3.64 4.02 -2.95
CA CYS A 532 -3.77 2.94 -1.97
C CYS A 532 -5.17 2.33 -1.99
N PHE A 533 -6.22 3.14 -2.01
CA PHE A 533 -7.58 2.64 -2.11
C PHE A 533 -7.87 1.95 -3.45
N ARG A 534 -7.35 2.49 -4.55
CA ARG A 534 -7.44 1.86 -5.87
C ARG A 534 -6.81 0.46 -5.84
N VAL A 535 -5.61 0.33 -5.30
CA VAL A 535 -4.90 -0.95 -5.16
C VAL A 535 -5.72 -1.94 -4.33
N MET A 536 -6.23 -1.53 -3.18
CA MET A 536 -7.06 -2.40 -2.34
C MET A 536 -8.35 -2.84 -3.04
N LYS A 537 -9.03 -1.92 -3.72
CA LYS A 537 -10.31 -2.19 -4.39
C LYS A 537 -10.16 -3.02 -5.67
N THR A 538 -9.13 -2.77 -6.44
CA THR A 538 -8.93 -3.35 -7.77
C THR A 538 -7.97 -4.53 -7.74
N ASN A 539 -6.70 -4.27 -7.38
CA ASN A 539 -5.67 -5.30 -7.45
C ASN A 539 -5.84 -6.38 -6.37
N PHE A 540 -6.25 -5.97 -5.15
CA PHE A 540 -6.45 -6.92 -4.06
C PHE A 540 -7.90 -7.38 -3.89
N SER A 541 -8.81 -6.91 -4.72
CA SER A 541 -10.24 -7.30 -4.67
C SER A 541 -10.80 -7.34 -3.24
N ALA A 542 -10.54 -6.28 -2.45
CA ALA A 542 -11.01 -6.19 -1.06
C ALA A 542 -12.55 -6.09 -0.97
N ARG A 543 -13.22 -5.97 -2.10
CA ARG A 543 -14.68 -5.96 -2.27
C ARG A 543 -15.11 -6.87 -3.44
N PRO A 544 -16.31 -7.43 -3.41
CA PRO A 544 -17.29 -7.39 -2.29
C PRO A 544 -16.77 -8.11 -1.04
N VAL A 545 -17.28 -7.69 0.13
CA VAL A 545 -16.95 -8.33 1.41
C VAL A 545 -17.96 -9.44 1.69
N TYR A 546 -17.47 -10.65 1.95
CA TYR A 546 -18.31 -11.84 2.14
C TYR A 546 -18.53 -12.23 3.60
N HIS A 547 -17.87 -11.55 4.55
CA HIS A 547 -18.03 -11.83 5.98
C HIS A 547 -19.27 -11.14 6.56
N GLN A 548 -19.92 -11.82 7.51
CA GLN A 548 -21.10 -11.30 8.19
C GLN A 548 -20.80 -10.80 9.61
N LYS A 549 -19.89 -11.49 10.34
CA LYS A 549 -19.53 -11.10 11.70
C LYS A 549 -18.65 -9.84 11.69
N ARG A 550 -18.99 -8.86 12.54
CA ARG A 550 -18.26 -7.60 12.72
C ARG A 550 -16.74 -7.80 12.82
N ASP A 551 -16.31 -8.69 13.72
CA ASP A 551 -14.89 -8.91 14.00
C ASP A 551 -14.15 -9.47 12.77
N ARG A 552 -14.80 -10.36 12.02
CA ARG A 552 -14.24 -10.94 10.79
C ARG A 552 -14.22 -9.96 9.62
N ILE A 553 -15.16 -9.01 9.57
CA ILE A 553 -15.11 -7.89 8.62
C ILE A 553 -13.87 -7.05 8.91
N ILE A 554 -13.65 -6.66 10.17
CA ILE A 554 -12.46 -5.89 10.58
C ILE A 554 -11.17 -6.67 10.25
N ALA A 555 -11.10 -7.95 10.62
CA ALA A 555 -9.93 -8.79 10.34
C ALA A 555 -9.67 -8.98 8.83
N HIS A 556 -10.71 -9.04 8.00
CA HIS A 556 -10.56 -9.03 6.55
C HIS A 556 -9.79 -7.79 6.08
N PHE A 557 -10.14 -6.62 6.58
CA PHE A 557 -9.42 -5.38 6.24
C PHE A 557 -8.03 -5.32 6.87
N MET A 558 -7.79 -5.94 8.02
CA MET A 558 -6.44 -6.08 8.58
C MET A 558 -5.53 -6.90 7.65
N ILE A 559 -6.04 -7.98 7.05
CA ILE A 559 -5.32 -8.77 6.04
C ILE A 559 -5.05 -7.91 4.79
N CYS A 560 -6.05 -7.16 4.30
CA CYS A 560 -5.88 -6.28 3.15
C CYS A 560 -4.88 -5.14 3.43
N TYR A 561 -4.92 -4.56 4.62
CA TYR A 561 -3.98 -3.54 5.09
C TYR A 561 -2.54 -4.09 5.14
N THR A 562 -2.37 -5.29 5.70
CA THR A 562 -1.03 -5.93 5.77
C THR A 562 -0.51 -6.27 4.38
N ALA A 563 -1.37 -6.73 3.49
CA ALA A 563 -1.04 -6.96 2.08
C ALA A 563 -0.59 -5.65 1.40
N LEU A 564 -1.31 -4.55 1.63
CA LEU A 564 -0.94 -3.23 1.13
C LEU A 564 0.40 -2.76 1.68
N LEU A 565 0.63 -2.92 2.98
CA LEU A 565 1.91 -2.54 3.62
C LEU A 565 3.09 -3.32 3.02
N ILE A 566 2.97 -4.65 2.89
CA ILE A 566 4.01 -5.51 2.30
C ILE A 566 4.29 -5.10 0.85
N TYR A 567 3.24 -4.86 0.07
CA TYR A 567 3.38 -4.42 -1.31
C TYR A 567 4.06 -3.05 -1.41
N ARG A 568 3.66 -2.06 -0.60
CA ARG A 568 4.27 -0.73 -0.59
C ARG A 568 5.73 -0.74 -0.14
N ILE A 569 6.10 -1.63 0.78
CA ILE A 569 7.51 -1.85 1.14
C ILE A 569 8.29 -2.43 -0.05
N LEU A 570 7.73 -3.43 -0.73
CA LEU A 570 8.35 -4.02 -1.92
C LEU A 570 8.54 -2.98 -3.03
N GLU A 571 7.49 -2.21 -3.33
CA GLU A 571 7.50 -1.12 -4.31
C GLU A 571 8.56 -0.07 -3.97
N LYS A 572 8.65 0.34 -2.70
CA LYS A 572 9.68 1.30 -2.26
C LYS A 572 11.09 0.74 -2.42
N LYS A 573 11.31 -0.55 -2.10
CA LYS A 573 12.59 -1.22 -2.33
C LYS A 573 12.94 -1.27 -3.82
N LEU A 574 11.99 -1.56 -4.71
CA LEU A 574 12.18 -1.56 -6.16
C LEU A 574 12.53 -0.17 -6.70
N ASN A 575 11.82 0.86 -6.24
CA ASN A 575 12.02 2.25 -6.69
C ASN A 575 13.38 2.85 -6.28
N MET A 576 14.05 2.32 -5.26
CA MET A 576 15.41 2.74 -4.90
C MET A 576 16.43 2.57 -6.03
N ASN A 577 16.16 1.69 -6.99
CA ASN A 577 17.01 1.42 -8.15
C ASN A 577 16.61 2.23 -9.41
N GLN A 578 15.85 3.32 -9.25
CA GLN A 578 15.39 4.22 -10.33
C GLN A 578 14.52 3.58 -11.42
N THR A 579 13.97 2.39 -11.17
CA THR A 579 13.05 1.70 -12.07
C THR A 579 11.65 1.73 -11.49
N HIS A 580 10.70 2.35 -12.21
CA HIS A 580 9.30 2.37 -11.83
C HIS A 580 8.54 1.28 -12.58
N PHE A 581 7.99 0.33 -11.83
CA PHE A 581 7.11 -0.71 -12.35
C PHE A 581 5.68 -0.46 -11.88
N THR A 582 4.71 -0.76 -12.75
CA THR A 582 3.30 -0.73 -12.33
C THR A 582 3.02 -1.92 -11.39
N ILE A 583 2.04 -1.76 -10.52
CA ILE A 583 1.61 -2.85 -9.63
C ILE A 583 1.22 -4.10 -10.42
N ASP A 584 0.55 -3.92 -11.56
CA ASP A 584 0.12 -5.04 -12.40
C ASP A 584 1.32 -5.82 -12.93
N ASN A 585 2.37 -5.14 -13.40
CA ASN A 585 3.61 -5.80 -13.87
C ASN A 585 4.31 -6.59 -12.76
N VAL A 586 4.33 -6.04 -11.53
CA VAL A 586 4.95 -6.72 -10.38
C VAL A 586 4.14 -7.96 -9.98
N ILE A 587 2.82 -7.82 -9.80
CA ILE A 587 1.94 -8.94 -9.43
C ILE A 587 1.93 -10.01 -10.51
N GLU A 588 1.83 -9.65 -11.78
CA GLU A 588 1.88 -10.59 -12.90
C GLU A 588 3.22 -11.35 -12.92
N THR A 589 4.34 -10.67 -12.73
CA THR A 589 5.66 -11.34 -12.65
C THR A 589 5.71 -12.31 -11.48
N LEU A 590 5.26 -11.91 -10.28
CA LEU A 590 5.25 -12.79 -9.11
C LEU A 590 4.32 -14.01 -9.31
N ASN A 591 3.19 -13.83 -9.96
CA ASN A 591 2.27 -14.92 -10.29
C ASN A 591 2.87 -15.90 -11.30
N ASN A 592 3.54 -15.40 -12.34
CA ASN A 592 4.16 -16.20 -13.37
C ASN A 592 5.41 -16.95 -12.89
N MET A 593 5.98 -16.58 -11.73
CA MET A 593 7.15 -17.27 -11.17
C MET A 593 6.76 -18.61 -10.57
N GLU A 594 6.58 -19.59 -11.45
CA GLU A 594 6.18 -20.95 -11.10
C GLU A 594 7.28 -21.94 -11.45
N VAL A 595 7.27 -23.07 -10.75
CA VAL A 595 8.17 -24.21 -10.98
C VAL A 595 7.35 -25.50 -11.17
N ALA A 596 7.77 -26.30 -12.13
CA ALA A 596 7.25 -27.66 -12.34
C ALA A 596 8.19 -28.68 -11.67
N ASN A 597 7.63 -29.64 -10.96
CA ASN A 597 8.36 -30.76 -10.41
C ASN A 597 8.67 -31.77 -11.54
N ILE A 598 9.93 -32.13 -11.69
CA ILE A 598 10.39 -33.12 -12.68
C ILE A 598 10.83 -34.37 -11.90
N GLU A 599 9.96 -35.38 -11.88
CA GLU A 599 10.19 -36.70 -11.34
C GLU A 599 10.77 -36.69 -9.89
N ASP A 600 10.36 -35.74 -9.06
CA ASP A 600 10.89 -35.50 -7.71
C ASP A 600 12.41 -35.30 -7.63
N MET A 601 13.07 -35.19 -8.79
CA MET A 601 14.52 -35.01 -8.90
C MET A 601 14.92 -33.55 -8.88
N CYS A 602 14.17 -32.69 -9.60
CA CYS A 602 14.41 -31.25 -9.63
C CYS A 602 13.13 -30.47 -9.92
N TYR A 603 13.21 -29.15 -9.71
CA TYR A 603 12.19 -28.21 -10.15
C TYR A 603 12.71 -27.41 -11.35
N MET A 604 11.90 -27.27 -12.37
CA MET A 604 12.19 -26.44 -13.54
C MET A 604 11.32 -25.18 -13.52
N SER A 605 11.95 -24.02 -13.71
CA SER A 605 11.21 -22.75 -13.90
C SER A 605 10.41 -22.79 -15.20
N THR A 606 9.12 -22.44 -15.08
CA THR A 606 8.18 -22.33 -16.22
C THR A 606 8.04 -20.89 -16.70
N TYR A 607 8.83 -19.98 -16.16
CA TYR A 607 8.88 -18.55 -16.50
C TYR A 607 10.22 -18.15 -17.13
N THR A 608 10.21 -17.00 -17.79
CA THR A 608 11.40 -16.34 -18.32
C THR A 608 11.79 -15.14 -17.47
N SER A 609 13.07 -14.77 -17.46
CA SER A 609 13.49 -13.57 -16.75
C SER A 609 12.93 -12.31 -17.44
N SER A 610 12.28 -11.44 -16.66
CA SER A 610 11.81 -10.13 -17.08
C SER A 610 12.62 -9.02 -16.39
N GLN A 611 12.44 -7.76 -16.81
CA GLN A 611 13.03 -6.62 -16.10
C GLN A 611 12.61 -6.58 -14.63
N VAL A 612 11.34 -6.85 -14.35
CA VAL A 612 10.80 -6.94 -12.98
C VAL A 612 11.46 -8.09 -12.21
N CYS A 613 11.59 -9.28 -12.81
CA CYS A 613 12.24 -10.42 -12.18
C CYS A 613 13.71 -10.12 -11.84
N THR A 614 14.42 -9.46 -12.74
CA THR A 614 15.80 -9.01 -12.51
C THR A 614 15.88 -8.00 -11.37
N ALA A 615 14.98 -7.01 -11.34
CA ALA A 615 14.93 -6.00 -10.30
C ALA A 615 14.58 -6.61 -8.92
N LEU A 616 13.62 -7.54 -8.87
CA LEU A 616 13.27 -8.28 -7.65
C LEU A 616 14.47 -9.02 -7.07
N ASN A 617 15.21 -9.76 -7.89
CA ASN A 617 16.42 -10.49 -7.45
C ASN A 617 17.58 -9.55 -7.07
N ALA A 618 17.65 -8.35 -7.66
CA ALA A 618 18.65 -7.34 -7.27
C ALA A 618 18.35 -6.72 -5.89
N VAL A 619 17.07 -6.52 -5.57
CA VAL A 619 16.63 -5.90 -4.31
C VAL A 619 16.57 -6.91 -3.16
N ILE A 620 16.14 -8.13 -3.46
CA ILE A 620 16.04 -9.24 -2.50
C ILE A 620 16.74 -10.44 -3.11
N ASP A 621 18.01 -10.67 -2.75
CA ASP A 621 18.85 -11.74 -3.31
C ASP A 621 18.36 -13.13 -2.85
N LEU A 622 17.35 -13.63 -3.54
CA LEU A 622 16.84 -15.00 -3.38
C LEU A 622 17.39 -15.96 -4.44
N GLY A 623 18.02 -15.46 -5.52
CA GLY A 623 18.52 -16.26 -6.63
C GLY A 623 17.39 -17.07 -7.29
N LEU A 624 16.23 -16.44 -7.52
CA LEU A 624 15.08 -17.04 -8.20
C LEU A 624 15.12 -16.71 -9.73
N ASP A 625 16.29 -16.81 -10.32
CA ASP A 625 16.58 -16.53 -11.73
C ASP A 625 17.18 -17.74 -12.47
N LYS A 626 17.16 -18.91 -11.82
CA LYS A 626 17.70 -20.15 -12.39
C LYS A 626 16.64 -20.92 -13.15
N LYS A 627 17.06 -21.64 -14.19
CA LYS A 627 16.18 -22.54 -14.93
C LYS A 627 15.85 -23.82 -14.14
N TYR A 628 16.77 -24.31 -13.33
CA TYR A 628 16.57 -25.54 -12.54
C TYR A 628 16.99 -25.33 -11.09
N TYR A 629 16.20 -25.90 -10.17
CA TYR A 629 16.45 -25.89 -8.73
C TYR A 629 16.46 -27.31 -8.19
N GLN A 630 17.38 -27.59 -7.27
CA GLN A 630 17.28 -28.79 -6.46
C GLN A 630 16.20 -28.59 -5.38
N PRO A 631 15.42 -29.62 -5.00
CA PRO A 631 14.40 -29.48 -3.94
C PRO A 631 14.97 -28.95 -2.64
N LYS A 632 16.18 -29.39 -2.27
CA LYS A 632 16.91 -28.92 -1.07
C LYS A 632 17.28 -27.42 -1.14
N GLU A 633 17.48 -26.90 -2.35
CA GLU A 633 17.85 -25.49 -2.55
C GLU A 633 16.66 -24.58 -2.25
N LEU A 634 15.47 -24.85 -2.80
CA LEU A 634 14.26 -24.08 -2.53
C LEU A 634 13.89 -24.13 -1.04
N ASN A 635 13.92 -25.31 -0.44
CA ASN A 635 13.66 -25.48 1.01
C ASN A 635 14.68 -24.71 1.87
N LYS A 636 15.94 -24.61 1.43
CA LYS A 636 16.99 -23.83 2.11
C LYS A 636 16.71 -22.34 2.02
N LYS A 637 16.16 -21.84 0.87
CA LYS A 637 15.77 -20.45 0.70
C LYS A 637 14.66 -20.08 1.65
N ILE A 638 13.58 -20.88 1.74
CA ILE A 638 12.49 -20.70 2.71
C ILE A 638 13.01 -20.62 4.13
N LYS A 639 13.88 -21.57 4.53
CA LYS A 639 14.49 -21.56 5.87
C LYS A 639 15.40 -20.36 6.12
N LYS A 640 16.01 -19.79 5.09
CA LYS A 640 16.81 -18.56 5.21
C LYS A 640 15.92 -17.34 5.43
N ILE A 641 14.81 -17.26 4.69
CA ILE A 641 13.82 -16.20 4.79
C ILE A 641 13.18 -16.17 6.20
N SER A 642 12.93 -17.37 6.77
CA SER A 642 12.25 -17.52 8.06
C SER A 642 13.16 -17.33 9.29
N LYS A 643 14.45 -17.01 9.09
CA LYS A 643 15.43 -16.70 10.14
C LYS A 643 15.65 -15.20 10.27
#